data_5160b2682dc4730fc3970ea715d17da1
#
_entry.id   5160b2682dc4730fc3970ea715d17da1
#
_cell.length_a   1.000
_cell.length_b   1.000
_cell.length_c   1.000
_cell.angle_alpha   90.00
_cell.angle_beta   90.00
_cell.angle_gamma   90.00
#
_symmetry.space_group_name_H-M   'P 1'
#
loop_
_entity.id
_entity.type
_entity.pdbx_description
1 polymer ?
#
loop_
_entity_poly.entity_id
_entity_poly.type
_entity_poly.pdbx_seq_one_letter_code
_entity_poly.pdbx_strand_id
1 'polypeptide(L)'
;MEQYPEIPFTIVPGSAGCIALARSGSYLYTAGGDRLSVYDISRPDHPKLCWRRSGFGNGRQLAAAHGRLYLTAREFGLWILDLADPARPRVITRFDTVELATGIAVAEDTVFVTERIYGVEIIDVADPARPRHLSLIRTPEAQSAACSDGRLYVGDWGVGRLTVLDVRDRSNPQRLTSAELGGFGDGVAVYGDLCCAATGLNAKSGSETELAGNGHGLDIFRLDENRLPHHLARLNFPLLQVKTNDFWTVRLAGTEAFVADTHNGVFRVDLADPAHPRCTGRMVLPDIIRMDGRATGRVRISVPDCAGDCTVGDGVLYVAAQKSGLLVTSLPGLKPNPPESSKVPLHTGRRAPAAIDGLARVECGGQVRRLALDGDTLYAACSHAGLQIWHLDGENVKPVGTLPVRCSYDVAVRDGKLYSAEGLDGVAVYDLAVFPPKELGRYKRPNRIFQLCRLTTDNRFSLCSCRDGILRILDLTDLSAIRLAYHHLHGGLLYGDSFPEGDRNGLVPVIWPYCGLAWYDLSGPRPKLFRDDRQERSGGQSEGITCWNGGFLMNGRDGCCRIPDPAGTLPELICCAGGPIRGVPTAGTDGIAFSDRHSGKISFYRFPAPEVAERVPERCYCLLPGAPDRVLFHRGRMVIPGGHTGLWVERFR
;
A
#
# COMPACT_ATOMS: atom_id res chain seq x y z
N MET A 1 -20.39 -33.93 5.31
CA MET A 1 -19.31 -32.94 5.60
C MET A 1 -18.31 -33.67 6.48
N GLU A 2 -17.09 -33.87 6.03
CA GLU A 2 -16.02 -34.39 6.88
C GLU A 2 -15.83 -33.44 8.06
N GLN A 3 -16.05 -33.96 9.26
CA GLN A 3 -15.86 -33.19 10.49
C GLN A 3 -14.40 -33.39 10.90
N TYR A 4 -13.55 -32.37 10.67
CA TYR A 4 -12.18 -32.41 11.20
C TYR A 4 -12.19 -32.36 12.72
N PRO A 5 -11.25 -33.02 13.39
CA PRO A 5 -11.08 -32.88 14.83
C PRO A 5 -10.93 -31.40 15.21
N GLU A 6 -11.73 -30.96 16.18
CA GLU A 6 -11.65 -29.57 16.66
C GLU A 6 -10.39 -29.36 17.50
N ILE A 7 -9.67 -28.28 17.20
CA ILE A 7 -8.50 -27.86 17.97
C ILE A 7 -8.96 -26.88 19.06
N PRO A 8 -8.94 -27.27 20.33
CA PRO A 8 -9.35 -26.42 21.44
C PRO A 8 -8.32 -25.31 21.66
N PHE A 9 -8.78 -24.18 22.22
CA PHE A 9 -7.94 -23.03 22.52
C PHE A 9 -8.41 -22.29 23.77
N THR A 10 -7.54 -21.43 24.28
CA THR A 10 -7.86 -20.43 25.30
C THR A 10 -7.67 -19.02 24.71
N ILE A 11 -8.45 -18.05 25.20
CA ILE A 11 -8.33 -16.65 24.79
C ILE A 11 -7.51 -15.90 25.83
N VAL A 12 -6.48 -15.17 25.38
CA VAL A 12 -5.69 -14.32 26.27
C VAL A 12 -6.49 -13.06 26.59
N PRO A 13 -6.81 -12.79 27.87
CA PRO A 13 -7.63 -11.64 28.24
C PRO A 13 -7.02 -10.32 27.78
N GLY A 14 -7.85 -9.40 27.28
CA GLY A 14 -7.44 -8.06 26.86
C GLY A 14 -6.60 -8.00 25.59
N SER A 15 -6.51 -9.09 24.82
CA SER A 15 -5.72 -9.18 23.58
C SER A 15 -6.47 -8.78 22.33
N ALA A 16 -7.74 -8.43 22.40
CA ALA A 16 -8.58 -8.11 21.26
C ALA A 16 -7.95 -7.11 20.27
N GLY A 17 -8.19 -7.31 18.97
CA GLY A 17 -7.75 -6.43 17.90
C GLY A 17 -6.36 -6.77 17.35
N CYS A 18 -5.88 -8.00 17.45
CA CYS A 18 -4.63 -8.44 16.82
C CYS A 18 -4.90 -9.22 15.52
N ILE A 19 -4.07 -8.97 14.50
CA ILE A 19 -4.14 -9.64 13.19
C ILE A 19 -2.80 -10.17 12.71
N ALA A 20 -1.71 -9.76 13.34
CA ALA A 20 -0.35 -10.16 12.98
C ALA A 20 0.42 -10.61 14.21
N LEU A 21 1.32 -11.56 14.01
CA LEU A 21 2.15 -12.15 15.06
C LEU A 21 3.62 -12.23 14.63
N ALA A 22 4.52 -12.01 15.57
CA ALA A 22 5.92 -12.39 15.45
C ALA A 22 6.45 -12.84 16.81
N ARG A 23 7.42 -13.74 16.80
CA ARG A 23 8.07 -14.26 18.03
C ARG A 23 9.57 -13.96 17.99
N SER A 24 10.12 -13.58 19.13
CA SER A 24 11.56 -13.54 19.35
C SER A 24 11.89 -13.99 20.77
N GLY A 25 12.60 -15.09 20.91
CA GLY A 25 12.89 -15.72 22.19
C GLY A 25 11.61 -16.02 22.97
N SER A 26 11.56 -15.53 24.22
CA SER A 26 10.41 -15.68 25.13
C SER A 26 9.38 -14.56 25.00
N TYR A 27 9.36 -13.83 23.88
CA TYR A 27 8.40 -12.75 23.66
C TYR A 27 7.59 -12.96 22.38
N LEU A 28 6.30 -12.69 22.49
CA LEU A 28 5.36 -12.68 21.40
C LEU A 28 4.87 -11.24 21.15
N TYR A 29 5.00 -10.78 19.92
CA TYR A 29 4.54 -9.47 19.48
C TYR A 29 3.25 -9.65 18.70
N THR A 30 2.25 -8.81 18.98
CA THR A 30 0.98 -8.80 18.26
C THR A 30 0.70 -7.39 17.75
N ALA A 31 0.27 -7.27 16.50
CA ALA A 31 -0.18 -6.02 15.93
C ALA A 31 -1.58 -6.13 15.34
N GLY A 32 -2.31 -5.01 15.35
CA GLY A 32 -3.61 -4.93 14.71
C GLY A 32 -4.26 -3.56 14.94
N GLY A 33 -4.88 -3.04 13.89
CA GLY A 33 -5.30 -1.64 13.89
C GLY A 33 -4.11 -0.74 14.24
N ASP A 34 -4.30 0.11 15.23
CA ASP A 34 -3.31 1.11 15.66
C ASP A 34 -2.34 0.62 16.75
N ARG A 35 -2.43 -0.64 17.17
CA ARG A 35 -1.74 -1.14 18.38
C ARG A 35 -0.67 -2.16 18.09
N LEU A 36 0.41 -2.07 18.86
CA LEU A 36 1.41 -3.11 19.06
C LEU A 36 1.41 -3.51 20.54
N SER A 37 1.38 -4.83 20.82
CA SER A 37 1.46 -5.37 22.19
C SER A 37 2.54 -6.42 22.27
N VAL A 38 3.14 -6.57 23.45
CA VAL A 38 4.18 -7.56 23.74
C VAL A 38 3.73 -8.44 24.90
N TYR A 39 3.85 -9.73 24.72
CA TYR A 39 3.53 -10.73 25.74
C TYR A 39 4.80 -11.52 26.08
N ASP A 40 5.03 -11.71 27.36
CA ASP A 40 5.99 -12.68 27.87
C ASP A 40 5.38 -14.08 27.73
N ILE A 41 6.07 -14.96 27.01
CA ILE A 41 5.71 -16.35 26.75
C ILE A 41 6.76 -17.32 27.33
N SER A 42 7.47 -16.92 28.40
CA SER A 42 8.33 -17.83 29.18
C SER A 42 7.54 -19.05 29.68
N ARG A 43 6.25 -18.87 29.89
CA ARG A 43 5.24 -19.95 30.00
C ARG A 43 4.37 -19.92 28.74
N PRO A 44 4.67 -20.78 27.75
CA PRO A 44 4.09 -20.68 26.42
C PRO A 44 2.56 -20.74 26.39
N ASP A 45 1.95 -21.52 27.26
CA ASP A 45 0.49 -21.69 27.38
C ASP A 45 -0.21 -20.54 28.14
N HIS A 46 0.56 -19.64 28.79
CA HIS A 46 0.05 -18.53 29.58
C HIS A 46 0.72 -17.18 29.22
N PRO A 47 0.51 -16.64 28.02
CA PRO A 47 1.06 -15.35 27.61
C PRO A 47 0.66 -14.21 28.57
N LYS A 48 1.64 -13.48 29.06
CA LYS A 48 1.42 -12.35 29.98
C LYS A 48 1.73 -11.04 29.27
N LEU A 49 0.74 -10.14 29.17
CA LEU A 49 0.96 -8.80 28.62
C LEU A 49 1.98 -8.03 29.46
N CYS A 50 3.07 -7.59 28.84
CA CYS A 50 4.10 -6.80 29.50
C CYS A 50 4.21 -5.36 28.96
N TRP A 51 3.79 -5.12 27.71
CA TRP A 51 3.82 -3.80 27.11
C TRP A 51 2.77 -3.63 26.02
N ARG A 52 2.29 -2.38 25.86
CA ARG A 52 1.36 -2.00 24.79
C ARG A 52 1.50 -0.54 24.43
N ARG A 53 1.44 -0.24 23.14
CA ARG A 53 1.47 1.13 22.63
C ARG A 53 0.57 1.26 21.39
N SER A 54 -0.07 2.42 21.24
CA SER A 54 -0.79 2.84 20.03
C SER A 54 0.04 3.85 19.22
N GLY A 55 -0.43 4.17 18.01
CA GLY A 55 0.21 5.13 17.12
C GLY A 55 0.94 4.48 15.96
N PHE A 56 0.74 3.18 15.71
CA PHE A 56 1.37 2.45 14.61
C PHE A 56 0.54 2.44 13.33
N GLY A 57 -0.71 2.88 13.39
CA GLY A 57 -1.62 2.91 12.25
C GLY A 57 -2.23 1.54 11.94
N ASN A 58 -2.40 1.23 10.67
CA ASN A 58 -3.11 0.03 10.22
C ASN A 58 -2.13 -1.16 10.08
N GLY A 59 -1.70 -1.70 11.22
CA GLY A 59 -0.75 -2.82 11.27
C GLY A 59 -1.24 -4.05 10.49
N ARG A 60 -0.35 -4.65 9.69
CA ARG A 60 -0.70 -5.73 8.77
C ARG A 60 0.09 -7.01 8.98
N GLN A 61 1.41 -6.97 8.98
CA GLN A 61 2.28 -8.10 9.25
C GLN A 61 3.46 -7.70 10.13
N LEU A 62 3.99 -8.66 10.86
CA LEU A 62 5.15 -8.54 11.75
C LEU A 62 6.25 -9.52 11.33
N ALA A 63 7.50 -9.07 11.45
CA ALA A 63 8.67 -9.94 11.39
C ALA A 63 9.66 -9.54 12.47
N ALA A 64 10.20 -10.52 13.20
CA ALA A 64 11.26 -10.30 14.18
C ALA A 64 12.54 -10.98 13.68
N ALA A 65 13.59 -10.21 13.48
CA ALA A 65 14.89 -10.70 13.01
C ALA A 65 16.02 -9.79 13.47
N HIS A 66 17.19 -10.37 13.73
CA HIS A 66 18.43 -9.65 14.03
C HIS A 66 18.29 -8.58 15.12
N GLY A 67 17.56 -8.89 16.21
CA GLY A 67 17.33 -7.95 17.31
C GLY A 67 16.42 -6.77 16.98
N ARG A 68 15.65 -6.87 15.92
CA ARG A 68 14.71 -5.84 15.44
C ARG A 68 13.32 -6.43 15.22
N LEU A 69 12.31 -5.57 15.36
CA LEU A 69 10.94 -5.87 14.98
C LEU A 69 10.54 -4.94 13.84
N TYR A 70 9.99 -5.54 12.80
CA TYR A 70 9.49 -4.87 11.61
C TYR A 70 7.98 -5.02 11.55
N LEU A 71 7.27 -3.92 11.29
CA LEU A 71 5.81 -3.90 11.17
C LEU A 71 5.41 -3.19 9.89
N THR A 72 4.76 -3.90 8.98
CA THR A 72 4.05 -3.26 7.85
C THR A 72 2.71 -2.73 8.32
N ALA A 73 2.37 -1.52 7.91
CA ALA A 73 1.20 -0.82 8.43
C ALA A 73 0.46 -0.04 7.33
N ARG A 74 0.22 -0.69 6.21
CA ARG A 74 -0.47 -0.14 5.02
C ARG A 74 0.03 1.28 4.66
N GLU A 75 -0.84 2.28 4.71
CA GLU A 75 -0.54 3.68 4.42
C GLU A 75 0.52 4.31 5.33
N PHE A 76 0.83 3.67 6.46
CA PHE A 76 1.89 4.09 7.38
C PHE A 76 3.26 3.54 7.00
N GLY A 77 3.35 2.66 5.99
CA GLY A 77 4.60 2.08 5.52
C GLY A 77 5.20 1.06 6.48
N LEU A 78 6.52 1.06 6.60
CA LEU A 78 7.31 0.13 7.42
C LEU A 78 7.81 0.79 8.70
N TRP A 79 7.45 0.25 9.85
CA TRP A 79 8.03 0.61 11.14
C TRP A 79 9.20 -0.31 11.48
N ILE A 80 10.28 0.25 12.01
CA ILE A 80 11.47 -0.46 12.46
C ILE A 80 11.65 -0.16 13.94
N LEU A 81 11.66 -1.21 14.77
CA LEU A 81 11.81 -1.11 16.21
C LEU A 81 13.03 -1.92 16.69
N ASP A 82 13.70 -1.40 17.70
CA ASP A 82 14.80 -2.03 18.41
C ASP A 82 14.26 -3.00 19.46
N LEU A 83 14.81 -4.19 19.52
CA LEU A 83 14.53 -5.24 20.51
C LEU A 83 15.70 -5.44 21.50
N ALA A 84 16.53 -4.42 21.76
CA ALA A 84 17.55 -4.50 22.82
C ALA A 84 16.91 -4.78 24.18
N ASP A 85 15.71 -4.24 24.42
CA ASP A 85 14.77 -4.72 25.44
C ASP A 85 13.56 -5.35 24.73
N PRO A 86 13.52 -6.68 24.60
CA PRO A 86 12.43 -7.35 23.89
C PRO A 86 11.06 -7.15 24.53
N ALA A 87 10.99 -6.90 25.85
CA ALA A 87 9.74 -6.63 26.56
C ALA A 87 9.18 -5.23 26.25
N ARG A 88 10.01 -4.28 25.81
CA ARG A 88 9.64 -2.87 25.57
C ARG A 88 10.27 -2.33 24.28
N PRO A 89 9.82 -2.76 23.11
CA PRO A 89 10.36 -2.32 21.84
C PRO A 89 10.38 -0.80 21.69
N ARG A 90 11.48 -0.27 21.19
CA ARG A 90 11.67 1.15 20.96
C ARG A 90 11.64 1.46 19.46
N VAL A 91 10.79 2.38 19.03
CA VAL A 91 10.76 2.82 17.63
C VAL A 91 12.11 3.47 17.27
N ILE A 92 12.78 2.92 16.26
CA ILE A 92 13.96 3.51 15.64
C ILE A 92 13.51 4.52 14.60
N THR A 93 12.73 4.06 13.60
CA THR A 93 12.26 4.91 12.51
C THR A 93 11.00 4.35 11.85
N ARG A 94 10.44 5.12 10.95
CA ARG A 94 9.40 4.71 10.02
C ARG A 94 9.85 5.03 8.59
N PHE A 95 9.78 4.06 7.72
CA PHE A 95 10.07 4.23 6.30
C PHE A 95 8.76 4.37 5.51
N ASP A 96 8.69 5.38 4.64
CA ASP A 96 7.56 5.61 3.75
C ASP A 96 7.71 4.75 2.49
N THR A 97 6.90 3.74 2.38
CA THR A 97 6.91 2.79 1.25
C THR A 97 6.25 3.41 0.01
N VAL A 98 6.52 2.82 -1.15
CA VAL A 98 5.99 3.31 -2.43
C VAL A 98 4.46 3.32 -2.42
N GLU A 99 3.84 2.26 -1.86
CA GLU A 99 2.39 2.11 -1.76
C GLU A 99 2.00 1.46 -0.42
N LEU A 100 0.81 0.85 -0.32
CA LEU A 100 0.31 0.21 0.89
C LEU A 100 1.17 -0.99 1.28
N ALA A 101 1.94 -0.86 2.35
CA ALA A 101 2.74 -1.96 2.89
C ALA A 101 1.84 -3.08 3.43
N THR A 102 1.90 -4.27 2.83
CA THR A 102 1.08 -5.42 3.20
C THR A 102 1.90 -6.53 3.84
N GLY A 103 2.59 -7.34 3.06
CA GLY A 103 3.40 -8.43 3.55
C GLY A 103 4.85 -8.03 3.81
N ILE A 104 5.59 -8.91 4.48
CA ILE A 104 6.97 -8.68 4.86
C ILE A 104 7.77 -9.98 4.83
N ALA A 105 8.98 -9.91 4.26
CA ALA A 105 10.03 -10.89 4.48
C ALA A 105 11.32 -10.17 4.86
N VAL A 106 12.16 -10.79 5.67
CA VAL A 106 13.44 -10.23 6.11
C VAL A 106 14.54 -11.23 5.84
N ALA A 107 15.62 -10.78 5.22
CA ALA A 107 16.82 -11.57 5.04
C ALA A 107 18.05 -10.69 5.26
N GLU A 108 18.87 -11.03 6.24
CA GLU A 108 20.03 -10.23 6.66
C GLU A 108 19.64 -8.77 6.93
N ASP A 109 20.34 -7.83 6.30
CA ASP A 109 20.07 -6.38 6.43
C ASP A 109 19.09 -5.86 5.36
N THR A 110 18.18 -6.71 4.87
CA THR A 110 17.20 -6.34 3.85
C THR A 110 15.78 -6.72 4.28
N VAL A 111 14.87 -5.79 4.07
CA VAL A 111 13.43 -6.00 4.20
C VAL A 111 12.80 -5.97 2.82
N PHE A 112 11.98 -6.97 2.54
CA PHE A 112 11.13 -7.06 1.35
C PHE A 112 9.71 -6.74 1.78
N VAL A 113 9.14 -5.67 1.24
CA VAL A 113 7.77 -5.24 1.53
C VAL A 113 6.91 -5.46 0.30
N THR A 114 5.83 -6.22 0.45
CA THR A 114 4.86 -6.38 -0.64
C THR A 114 3.87 -5.22 -0.64
N GLU A 115 3.55 -4.69 -1.84
CA GLU A 115 2.79 -3.46 -2.02
C GLU A 115 1.71 -3.60 -3.07
N ARG A 116 1.00 -4.71 -3.01
CA ARG A 116 -0.10 -5.03 -3.91
C ARG A 116 0.33 -4.94 -5.39
N ILE A 117 -0.43 -4.19 -6.20
CA ILE A 117 -0.18 -4.01 -7.65
C ILE A 117 1.17 -3.35 -7.96
N TYR A 118 1.83 -2.73 -6.98
CA TYR A 118 3.17 -2.17 -7.15
C TYR A 118 4.29 -3.21 -7.03
N GLY A 119 3.97 -4.41 -6.56
CA GLY A 119 4.91 -5.51 -6.43
C GLY A 119 5.67 -5.52 -5.11
N VAL A 120 6.99 -5.67 -5.16
CA VAL A 120 7.84 -5.79 -3.96
C VAL A 120 8.86 -4.68 -3.93
N GLU A 121 8.85 -3.88 -2.85
CA GLU A 121 9.90 -2.92 -2.52
C GLU A 121 10.99 -3.60 -1.71
N ILE A 122 12.24 -3.37 -2.09
CA ILE A 122 13.43 -3.91 -1.45
C ILE A 122 14.15 -2.78 -0.73
N ILE A 123 14.31 -2.93 0.59
CA ILE A 123 14.76 -1.88 1.49
C ILE A 123 16.00 -2.36 2.25
N ASP A 124 17.10 -1.60 2.14
CA ASP A 124 18.29 -1.78 2.95
C ASP A 124 18.06 -1.21 4.35
N VAL A 125 18.27 -2.03 5.37
CA VAL A 125 18.12 -1.71 6.78
C VAL A 125 19.41 -1.96 7.59
N ALA A 126 20.57 -2.00 6.92
CA ALA A 126 21.86 -2.11 7.59
C ALA A 126 22.02 -0.99 8.62
N ASP A 127 21.67 0.25 8.25
CA ASP A 127 21.45 1.33 9.21
C ASP A 127 19.92 1.49 9.44
N PRO A 128 19.37 0.91 10.52
CA PRO A 128 17.94 0.93 10.75
C PRO A 128 17.37 2.32 11.05
N ALA A 129 18.22 3.28 11.41
CA ALA A 129 17.82 4.67 11.61
C ALA A 129 17.67 5.43 10.27
N ARG A 130 18.34 4.93 9.21
CA ARG A 130 18.34 5.51 7.87
C ARG A 130 18.10 4.43 6.81
N PRO A 131 16.95 3.75 6.81
CA PRO A 131 16.63 2.74 5.81
C PRO A 131 16.62 3.36 4.40
N ARG A 132 17.01 2.56 3.40
CA ARG A 132 17.14 3.05 2.03
C ARG A 132 16.40 2.15 1.06
N HIS A 133 15.66 2.75 0.14
CA HIS A 133 15.15 2.06 -1.02
C HIS A 133 16.29 1.54 -1.90
N LEU A 134 16.30 0.27 -2.22
CA LEU A 134 17.25 -0.33 -3.17
C LEU A 134 16.63 -0.51 -4.55
N SER A 135 15.45 -1.09 -4.60
CA SER A 135 14.74 -1.37 -5.84
C SER A 135 13.26 -1.65 -5.61
N LEU A 136 12.51 -1.68 -6.71
CA LEU A 136 11.10 -2.05 -6.76
C LEU A 136 10.88 -2.96 -7.96
N ILE A 137 10.45 -4.19 -7.73
CA ILE A 137 10.12 -5.14 -8.79
C ILE A 137 8.62 -5.34 -8.89
N ARG A 138 8.07 -5.16 -10.09
CA ARG A 138 6.63 -5.29 -10.33
C ARG A 138 6.21 -6.76 -10.36
N THR A 139 5.17 -7.08 -9.62
CA THR A 139 4.42 -8.33 -9.72
C THR A 139 2.93 -7.99 -9.86
N PRO A 140 2.06 -8.93 -10.27
CA PRO A 140 0.66 -8.61 -10.53
C PRO A 140 -0.09 -8.03 -9.32
N GLU A 141 0.02 -8.68 -8.13
CA GLU A 141 -0.58 -8.17 -6.89
C GLU A 141 0.05 -8.81 -5.65
N ALA A 142 1.25 -8.40 -5.29
CA ALA A 142 2.00 -8.92 -4.15
C ALA A 142 1.31 -8.64 -2.82
N GLN A 143 1.00 -9.68 -2.04
CA GLN A 143 0.37 -9.55 -0.72
C GLN A 143 1.20 -10.15 0.40
N SER A 144 1.90 -11.26 0.16
CA SER A 144 2.84 -11.83 1.11
C SER A 144 4.12 -12.30 0.43
N ALA A 145 5.16 -12.51 1.21
CA ALA A 145 6.43 -13.02 0.70
C ALA A 145 7.16 -13.88 1.72
N ALA A 146 7.95 -14.83 1.21
CA ALA A 146 8.91 -15.61 1.98
C ALA A 146 10.26 -15.63 1.26
N CYS A 147 11.35 -15.42 1.99
CA CYS A 147 12.70 -15.40 1.44
C CYS A 147 13.49 -16.64 1.90
N SER A 148 14.13 -17.32 0.98
CA SER A 148 15.04 -18.42 1.27
C SER A 148 16.12 -18.52 0.19
N ASP A 149 17.40 -18.63 0.59
CA ASP A 149 18.56 -18.82 -0.28
C ASP A 149 18.61 -17.88 -1.51
N GLY A 150 18.39 -16.59 -1.30
CA GLY A 150 18.43 -15.59 -2.37
C GLY A 150 17.28 -15.65 -3.36
N ARG A 151 16.23 -16.40 -3.04
CA ARG A 151 14.94 -16.41 -3.74
C ARG A 151 13.87 -15.78 -2.86
N LEU A 152 13.01 -14.98 -3.49
CA LEU A 152 11.81 -14.44 -2.86
C LEU A 152 10.59 -15.06 -3.56
N TYR A 153 9.77 -15.70 -2.76
CA TYR A 153 8.51 -16.31 -3.19
C TYR A 153 7.39 -15.35 -2.81
N VAL A 154 6.63 -14.90 -3.80
CA VAL A 154 5.61 -13.86 -3.64
C VAL A 154 4.24 -14.44 -3.96
N GLY A 155 3.31 -14.31 -3.03
CA GLY A 155 1.90 -14.60 -3.26
C GLY A 155 1.24 -13.43 -3.99
N ASP A 156 0.89 -13.63 -5.26
CA ASP A 156 0.17 -12.66 -6.09
C ASP A 156 -1.33 -12.94 -6.03
N TRP A 157 -2.03 -12.27 -5.13
CA TRP A 157 -3.42 -12.54 -4.75
C TRP A 157 -4.40 -12.53 -5.92
N GLY A 158 -4.51 -11.41 -6.63
CA GLY A 158 -5.57 -11.19 -7.64
C GLY A 158 -5.44 -12.01 -8.92
N VAL A 159 -4.30 -12.71 -9.11
CA VAL A 159 -4.03 -13.58 -10.27
C VAL A 159 -3.81 -15.04 -9.86
N GLY A 160 -3.83 -15.33 -8.55
CA GLY A 160 -3.63 -16.68 -8.00
C GLY A 160 -2.32 -17.32 -8.50
N ARG A 161 -1.20 -16.66 -8.24
CA ARG A 161 0.13 -17.12 -8.65
C ARG A 161 1.14 -17.04 -7.52
N LEU A 162 2.06 -17.98 -7.51
CA LEU A 162 3.29 -17.92 -6.76
C LEU A 162 4.39 -17.42 -7.72
N THR A 163 4.82 -16.16 -7.54
CA THR A 163 5.92 -15.59 -8.34
C THR A 163 7.25 -15.77 -7.62
N VAL A 164 8.29 -16.20 -8.33
CA VAL A 164 9.63 -16.40 -7.78
C VAL A 164 10.61 -15.38 -8.37
N LEU A 165 11.28 -14.65 -7.48
CA LEU A 165 12.25 -13.63 -7.81
C LEU A 165 13.64 -14.06 -7.36
N ASP A 166 14.66 -13.79 -8.18
CA ASP A 166 16.05 -13.78 -7.77
C ASP A 166 16.35 -12.45 -7.09
N VAL A 167 16.68 -12.48 -5.82
CA VAL A 167 16.98 -11.30 -5.03
C VAL A 167 18.42 -11.28 -4.51
N ARG A 168 19.31 -12.08 -5.12
CA ARG A 168 20.75 -12.08 -4.77
C ARG A 168 21.39 -10.74 -5.07
N ASP A 169 21.06 -10.09 -6.20
CA ASP A 169 21.31 -8.66 -6.42
C ASP A 169 20.05 -7.87 -6.05
N ARG A 170 20.05 -7.32 -4.84
CA ARG A 170 18.89 -6.59 -4.27
C ARG A 170 18.62 -5.25 -4.96
N SER A 171 19.60 -4.71 -5.67
CA SER A 171 19.44 -3.48 -6.47
C SER A 171 18.91 -3.76 -7.88
N ASN A 172 18.96 -5.04 -8.31
CA ASN A 172 18.50 -5.47 -9.63
C ASN A 172 17.84 -6.85 -9.57
N PRO A 173 16.73 -7.01 -8.81
CA PRO A 173 16.04 -8.27 -8.69
C PRO A 173 15.49 -8.72 -10.05
N GLN A 174 15.45 -10.05 -10.26
CA GLN A 174 14.98 -10.62 -11.52
C GLN A 174 13.82 -11.57 -11.29
N ARG A 175 12.79 -11.50 -12.12
CA ARG A 175 11.74 -12.51 -12.13
C ARG A 175 12.24 -13.77 -12.81
N LEU A 176 12.17 -14.91 -12.12
CA LEU A 176 12.61 -16.20 -12.64
C LEU A 176 11.47 -16.97 -13.26
N THR A 177 10.40 -17.19 -12.49
CA THR A 177 9.26 -18.01 -12.89
C THR A 177 8.02 -17.63 -12.10
N SER A 178 6.90 -18.23 -12.45
CA SER A 178 5.69 -18.25 -11.62
C SER A 178 4.98 -19.60 -11.76
N ALA A 179 4.40 -20.07 -10.65
CA ALA A 179 3.54 -21.25 -10.63
C ALA A 179 2.09 -20.82 -10.43
N GLU A 180 1.16 -21.52 -11.09
CA GLU A 180 -0.26 -21.33 -10.92
C GLU A 180 -0.72 -21.93 -9.60
N LEU A 181 -1.61 -21.23 -8.88
CA LEU A 181 -2.26 -21.71 -7.68
C LEU A 181 -3.70 -22.13 -8.00
N GLY A 182 -4.24 -23.05 -7.22
CA GLY A 182 -5.62 -23.53 -7.40
C GLY A 182 -6.70 -22.52 -7.02
N GLY A 183 -6.33 -21.40 -6.42
CA GLY A 183 -7.25 -20.32 -6.03
C GLY A 183 -6.54 -18.98 -5.92
N PHE A 184 -7.30 -17.94 -5.67
CA PHE A 184 -6.75 -16.64 -5.30
C PHE A 184 -6.33 -16.67 -3.83
N GLY A 185 -5.12 -16.28 -3.54
CA GLY A 185 -4.59 -16.30 -2.19
C GLY A 185 -3.17 -15.81 -2.15
N ASP A 186 -2.65 -15.60 -0.96
CA ASP A 186 -1.41 -14.87 -0.79
C ASP A 186 -0.50 -15.39 0.33
N GLY A 187 -0.96 -16.30 1.17
CA GLY A 187 -0.11 -16.84 2.24
C GLY A 187 1.03 -17.70 1.67
N VAL A 188 2.29 -17.36 1.92
CA VAL A 188 3.44 -18.13 1.46
C VAL A 188 4.38 -18.45 2.61
N ALA A 189 4.81 -19.72 2.71
CA ALA A 189 5.86 -20.15 3.62
C ALA A 189 6.83 -21.09 2.91
N VAL A 190 8.10 -20.97 3.26
CA VAL A 190 9.18 -21.82 2.74
C VAL A 190 10.00 -22.34 3.90
N TYR A 191 10.30 -23.62 3.90
CA TYR A 191 11.25 -24.23 4.81
C TYR A 191 11.85 -25.51 4.20
N GLY A 192 13.17 -25.64 4.26
CA GLY A 192 13.88 -26.73 3.59
C GLY A 192 13.63 -26.70 2.08
N ASP A 193 13.17 -27.80 1.53
CA ASP A 193 12.81 -27.96 0.12
C ASP A 193 11.28 -27.84 -0.13
N LEU A 194 10.51 -27.43 0.88
CA LEU A 194 9.07 -27.22 0.73
C LEU A 194 8.73 -25.73 0.62
N CYS A 195 7.84 -25.43 -0.32
CA CYS A 195 7.13 -24.17 -0.40
C CYS A 195 5.64 -24.42 -0.39
N CYS A 196 4.92 -23.72 0.48
CA CYS A 196 3.47 -23.84 0.63
C CYS A 196 2.81 -22.50 0.37
N ALA A 197 1.72 -22.52 -0.41
CA ALA A 197 0.92 -21.34 -0.71
C ALA A 197 -0.53 -21.55 -0.29
N ALA A 198 -1.02 -20.75 0.66
CA ALA A 198 -2.41 -20.75 1.09
C ALA A 198 -3.26 -19.91 0.14
N THR A 199 -4.40 -20.45 -0.28
CA THR A 199 -5.34 -19.80 -1.19
C THR A 199 -6.72 -19.66 -0.56
N GLY A 200 -7.46 -18.70 -1.03
CA GLY A 200 -8.75 -18.31 -0.48
C GLY A 200 -9.94 -18.63 -1.34
N LEU A 201 -11.00 -17.91 -1.11
CA LEU A 201 -12.36 -18.16 -1.51
C LEU A 201 -12.58 -18.45 -3.01
N ASN A 202 -11.89 -17.77 -3.88
CA ASN A 202 -12.22 -17.76 -5.30
C ASN A 202 -11.39 -18.79 -6.07
N ALA A 203 -12.07 -19.64 -6.84
CA ALA A 203 -11.43 -20.45 -7.86
C ALA A 203 -11.16 -19.62 -9.12
N LYS A 204 -10.16 -20.00 -9.91
CA LYS A 204 -9.80 -19.32 -11.16
C LYS A 204 -10.76 -19.56 -12.33
N SER A 205 -11.65 -20.50 -12.23
CA SER A 205 -12.42 -21.04 -13.35
C SER A 205 -13.62 -20.22 -13.84
N GLY A 206 -13.77 -18.98 -13.44
CA GLY A 206 -14.55 -18.00 -14.21
C GLY A 206 -16.07 -17.97 -14.08
N SER A 207 -16.74 -18.87 -13.38
CA SER A 207 -18.17 -18.69 -13.08
C SER A 207 -18.36 -18.12 -11.67
N GLU A 208 -19.35 -17.23 -11.50
CA GLU A 208 -19.64 -16.64 -10.17
C GLU A 208 -20.00 -17.71 -9.12
N THR A 209 -20.60 -18.82 -9.52
CA THR A 209 -20.95 -19.94 -8.66
C THR A 209 -19.76 -20.83 -8.33
N GLU A 210 -18.80 -20.95 -9.22
CA GLU A 210 -17.53 -21.64 -9.00
C GLU A 210 -16.55 -20.80 -8.21
N LEU A 211 -16.65 -19.47 -8.28
CA LEU A 211 -15.83 -18.55 -7.50
C LEU A 211 -16.08 -18.66 -6.00
N ALA A 212 -17.28 -19.08 -5.60
CA ALA A 212 -17.63 -19.17 -4.20
C ALA A 212 -17.19 -20.53 -3.61
N GLY A 213 -15.99 -20.60 -3.05
CA GLY A 213 -15.58 -21.69 -2.17
C GLY A 213 -14.60 -22.71 -2.71
N ASN A 214 -14.41 -22.78 -4.01
CA ASN A 214 -13.51 -23.79 -4.61
C ASN A 214 -12.02 -23.36 -4.56
N GLY A 215 -11.73 -22.14 -4.14
CA GLY A 215 -10.38 -21.62 -4.03
C GLY A 215 -9.70 -21.86 -2.68
N HIS A 216 -10.43 -22.31 -1.65
CA HIS A 216 -9.84 -22.57 -0.33
C HIS A 216 -8.92 -23.79 -0.38
N GLY A 217 -7.69 -23.62 0.04
CA GLY A 217 -6.75 -24.73 0.05
C GLY A 217 -5.31 -24.35 0.29
N LEU A 218 -4.47 -25.37 0.20
CA LEU A 218 -3.03 -25.26 0.31
C LEU A 218 -2.39 -25.92 -0.91
N ASP A 219 -1.69 -25.14 -1.72
CA ASP A 219 -0.82 -25.67 -2.78
C ASP A 219 0.56 -25.94 -2.19
N ILE A 220 1.12 -27.10 -2.49
CA ILE A 220 2.38 -27.61 -1.96
C ILE A 220 3.32 -27.83 -3.13
N PHE A 221 4.53 -27.28 -2.99
CA PHE A 221 5.57 -27.35 -4.01
C PHE A 221 6.85 -27.95 -3.40
N ARG A 222 7.54 -28.75 -4.20
CA ARG A 222 8.92 -29.13 -3.96
C ARG A 222 9.85 -28.14 -4.66
N LEU A 223 10.84 -27.64 -3.95
CA LEU A 223 11.87 -26.79 -4.52
C LEU A 223 13.01 -27.64 -5.06
N ASP A 224 13.41 -27.39 -6.30
CA ASP A 224 14.57 -28.04 -6.91
C ASP A 224 15.91 -27.45 -6.40
N GLU A 225 17.01 -27.89 -6.97
CA GLU A 225 18.37 -27.42 -6.64
C GLU A 225 18.56 -25.91 -6.92
N ASN A 226 17.82 -25.35 -7.88
CA ASN A 226 17.79 -23.93 -8.20
C ASN A 226 16.76 -23.15 -7.37
N ARG A 227 16.11 -23.84 -6.41
CA ARG A 227 15.06 -23.29 -5.56
C ARG A 227 13.82 -22.85 -6.36
N LEU A 228 13.56 -23.51 -7.50
CA LEU A 228 12.34 -23.29 -8.28
C LEU A 228 11.22 -24.24 -7.85
N PRO A 229 9.95 -23.80 -7.79
CA PRO A 229 8.85 -24.60 -7.28
C PRO A 229 8.31 -25.54 -8.35
N HIS A 230 8.21 -26.83 -8.01
CA HIS A 230 7.50 -27.85 -8.76
C HIS A 230 6.26 -28.26 -7.98
N HIS A 231 5.08 -28.09 -8.57
CA HIS A 231 3.81 -28.42 -7.90
C HIS A 231 3.78 -29.91 -7.55
N LEU A 232 3.54 -30.20 -6.28
CA LEU A 232 3.55 -31.56 -5.75
C LEU A 232 2.14 -32.04 -5.46
N ALA A 233 1.37 -31.25 -4.73
CA ALA A 233 0.00 -31.58 -4.34
C ALA A 233 -0.82 -30.35 -4.02
N ARG A 234 -2.14 -30.50 -4.01
CA ARG A 234 -3.07 -29.53 -3.46
C ARG A 234 -4.03 -30.20 -2.46
N LEU A 235 -4.20 -29.57 -1.31
CA LEU A 235 -5.22 -29.91 -0.34
C LEU A 235 -6.32 -28.85 -0.37
N ASN A 236 -7.54 -29.24 -0.74
CA ASN A 236 -8.69 -28.33 -0.72
C ASN A 236 -9.34 -28.33 0.67
N PHE A 237 -9.71 -27.14 1.15
CA PHE A 237 -10.49 -26.98 2.37
C PHE A 237 -11.98 -26.83 2.06
N PRO A 238 -12.89 -27.27 2.95
CA PRO A 238 -14.31 -27.09 2.74
C PRO A 238 -14.70 -25.61 2.85
N LEU A 239 -15.63 -25.17 2.02
CA LEU A 239 -16.25 -23.86 2.18
C LEU A 239 -17.20 -23.86 3.37
N LEU A 240 -16.84 -23.14 4.42
CA LEU A 240 -17.64 -23.03 5.64
C LEU A 240 -18.23 -21.62 5.80
N GLN A 241 -17.55 -20.61 5.24
CA GLN A 241 -17.99 -19.22 5.26
C GLN A 241 -17.81 -18.56 3.88
N VAL A 242 -18.87 -17.93 3.38
CA VAL A 242 -18.88 -17.27 2.07
C VAL A 242 -18.21 -15.89 2.11
N LYS A 243 -18.18 -15.23 3.28
CA LYS A 243 -17.53 -13.92 3.44
C LYS A 243 -16.13 -14.10 3.99
N THR A 244 -15.15 -13.57 3.28
CA THR A 244 -13.74 -13.61 3.67
C THR A 244 -13.16 -12.20 3.76
N ASN A 245 -12.06 -12.08 4.48
CA ASN A 245 -11.18 -10.91 4.48
C ASN A 245 -9.91 -11.26 3.72
N ASP A 246 -9.08 -10.28 3.36
CA ASP A 246 -7.80 -10.49 2.66
C ASP A 246 -6.70 -10.90 3.65
N PHE A 247 -6.84 -12.07 4.31
CA PHE A 247 -5.87 -12.57 5.27
C PHE A 247 -5.74 -14.07 5.14
N TRP A 248 -4.73 -14.50 4.43
CA TRP A 248 -4.32 -15.91 4.40
C TRP A 248 -2.87 -16.00 4.82
N THR A 249 -2.60 -16.89 5.74
CA THR A 249 -1.24 -17.10 6.22
C THR A 249 -1.00 -18.58 6.37
N VAL A 250 0.19 -19.03 6.04
CA VAL A 250 0.65 -20.40 6.31
C VAL A 250 1.94 -20.34 7.12
N ARG A 251 2.06 -21.24 8.10
CA ARG A 251 3.29 -21.45 8.89
C ARG A 251 3.67 -22.89 8.89
N LEU A 252 4.93 -23.18 8.62
CA LEU A 252 5.51 -24.51 8.63
C LEU A 252 6.20 -24.79 9.96
N ALA A 253 6.01 -25.97 10.52
CA ALA A 253 6.64 -26.45 11.74
C ALA A 253 6.95 -27.94 11.63
N GLY A 254 8.18 -28.30 11.34
CA GLY A 254 8.57 -29.69 11.04
C GLY A 254 7.80 -30.20 9.83
N THR A 255 7.06 -31.27 10.04
CA THR A 255 6.17 -31.90 9.04
C THR A 255 4.73 -31.40 9.12
N GLU A 256 4.48 -30.27 9.73
CA GLU A 256 3.14 -29.73 9.86
C GLU A 256 3.03 -28.34 9.22
N ALA A 257 1.86 -28.02 8.69
CA ALA A 257 1.49 -26.68 8.30
C ALA A 257 0.23 -26.22 9.07
N PHE A 258 0.23 -24.94 9.43
CA PHE A 258 -0.92 -24.26 10.02
C PHE A 258 -1.37 -23.16 9.06
N VAL A 259 -2.61 -23.27 8.59
CA VAL A 259 -3.18 -22.35 7.59
C VAL A 259 -4.27 -21.53 8.25
N ALA A 260 -4.02 -20.24 8.43
CA ALA A 260 -5.03 -19.27 8.82
C ALA A 260 -5.87 -18.92 7.59
N ASP A 261 -7.13 -19.33 7.58
CA ASP A 261 -8.08 -19.16 6.47
C ASP A 261 -9.24 -18.27 6.90
N THR A 262 -8.92 -17.05 7.23
CA THR A 262 -9.87 -15.97 7.55
C THR A 262 -11.00 -16.40 8.51
N HIS A 263 -12.26 -16.32 8.11
CA HIS A 263 -13.44 -16.72 8.89
C HIS A 263 -13.64 -18.26 8.97
N ASN A 264 -12.91 -19.04 8.17
CA ASN A 264 -12.95 -20.50 8.25
C ASN A 264 -12.10 -21.06 9.41
N GLY A 265 -11.28 -20.21 10.03
CA GLY A 265 -10.46 -20.58 11.18
C GLY A 265 -9.04 -20.98 10.79
N VAL A 266 -8.44 -21.89 11.56
CA VAL A 266 -7.08 -22.37 11.30
C VAL A 266 -7.09 -23.87 11.07
N PHE A 267 -6.57 -24.29 9.94
CA PHE A 267 -6.41 -25.71 9.59
C PHE A 267 -5.01 -26.21 9.96
N ARG A 268 -4.94 -27.39 10.56
CA ARG A 268 -3.70 -28.14 10.81
C ARG A 268 -3.55 -29.20 9.72
N VAL A 269 -2.42 -29.19 9.02
CA VAL A 269 -2.14 -30.09 7.91
C VAL A 269 -0.89 -30.91 8.21
N ASP A 270 -0.99 -32.20 8.07
CA ASP A 270 0.13 -33.13 8.10
C ASP A 270 0.80 -33.19 6.73
N LEU A 271 2.08 -32.89 6.70
CA LEU A 271 2.99 -32.89 5.54
C LEU A 271 4.12 -33.93 5.68
N ALA A 272 3.95 -34.96 6.52
CA ALA A 272 4.94 -36.05 6.65
C ALA A 272 5.18 -36.72 5.28
N ASP A 273 4.12 -36.86 4.49
CA ASP A 273 4.20 -37.12 3.05
C ASP A 273 3.57 -35.92 2.31
N PRO A 274 4.38 -34.96 1.84
CA PRO A 274 3.84 -33.76 1.23
C PRO A 274 3.19 -33.95 -0.15
N ALA A 275 3.34 -35.16 -0.76
CA ALA A 275 2.60 -35.56 -1.95
C ALA A 275 1.15 -36.00 -1.63
N HIS A 276 0.89 -36.40 -0.38
CA HIS A 276 -0.42 -36.82 0.09
C HIS A 276 -0.80 -36.09 1.39
N PRO A 277 -0.93 -34.76 1.37
CA PRO A 277 -1.20 -33.94 2.54
C PRO A 277 -2.57 -34.25 3.13
N ARG A 278 -2.70 -34.15 4.46
CA ARG A 278 -3.95 -34.48 5.17
C ARG A 278 -4.28 -33.37 6.18
N CYS A 279 -5.52 -32.92 6.18
CA CYS A 279 -6.02 -32.08 7.26
C CYS A 279 -6.27 -32.94 8.52
N THR A 280 -5.58 -32.59 9.60
CA THR A 280 -5.62 -33.36 10.87
C THR A 280 -6.40 -32.62 11.98
N GLY A 281 -6.82 -31.39 11.74
CA GLY A 281 -7.63 -30.64 12.70
C GLY A 281 -7.98 -29.26 12.22
N ARG A 282 -8.97 -28.66 12.88
CA ARG A 282 -9.42 -27.30 12.60
C ARG A 282 -9.72 -26.56 13.90
N MET A 283 -9.23 -25.34 14.03
CA MET A 283 -9.63 -24.40 15.08
C MET A 283 -10.82 -23.58 14.59
N VAL A 284 -11.96 -23.73 15.23
CA VAL A 284 -13.18 -22.93 14.95
C VAL A 284 -13.14 -21.67 15.79
N LEU A 285 -13.19 -20.51 15.13
CA LEU A 285 -13.09 -19.22 15.83
C LEU A 285 -14.42 -18.85 16.52
N PRO A 286 -14.35 -18.06 17.62
CA PRO A 286 -15.56 -17.56 18.28
C PRO A 286 -16.39 -16.68 17.35
N ASP A 287 -17.69 -16.74 17.51
CA ASP A 287 -18.62 -15.86 16.80
C ASP A 287 -18.52 -14.40 17.28
N ILE A 288 -18.54 -13.51 16.33
CA ILE A 288 -18.61 -12.04 16.55
C ILE A 288 -19.83 -11.43 15.88
N ILE A 289 -20.34 -10.36 16.45
CA ILE A 289 -21.38 -9.57 15.80
C ILE A 289 -20.73 -8.59 14.81
N ARG A 290 -21.14 -8.68 13.57
CA ARG A 290 -20.75 -7.78 12.48
C ARG A 290 -21.96 -7.04 11.92
N MET A 291 -21.75 -5.79 11.49
CA MET A 291 -22.77 -5.03 10.76
C MET A 291 -22.62 -5.32 9.26
N ASP A 292 -23.64 -5.86 8.65
CA ASP A 292 -23.69 -6.02 7.19
C ASP A 292 -24.27 -4.74 6.55
N GLY A 293 -23.46 -4.06 5.74
CA GLY A 293 -23.80 -2.77 5.12
C GLY A 293 -24.32 -2.86 3.68
N ARG A 294 -24.54 -4.05 3.12
CA ARG A 294 -24.96 -4.22 1.71
C ARG A 294 -26.47 -4.20 1.49
N ALA A 295 -27.27 -4.30 2.53
CA ALA A 295 -28.72 -4.15 2.45
C ALA A 295 -29.13 -2.75 2.93
N THR A 296 -30.25 -2.24 2.44
CA THR A 296 -30.88 -0.96 2.81
C THR A 296 -31.23 -0.80 4.30
N GLY A 297 -30.78 -1.73 5.14
CA GLY A 297 -30.82 -1.70 6.59
C GLY A 297 -29.55 -2.33 7.17
N ARG A 298 -28.98 -1.71 8.21
CA ARG A 298 -27.84 -2.25 8.95
C ARG A 298 -28.30 -3.50 9.72
N VAL A 299 -28.07 -4.68 9.16
CA VAL A 299 -28.40 -5.96 9.80
C VAL A 299 -27.20 -6.43 10.63
N ARG A 300 -27.44 -6.81 11.88
CA ARG A 300 -26.44 -7.49 12.72
C ARG A 300 -26.43 -8.97 12.33
N ILE A 301 -25.27 -9.45 11.92
CA ILE A 301 -25.04 -10.87 11.65
C ILE A 301 -24.02 -11.44 12.62
N SER A 302 -24.25 -12.67 13.08
CA SER A 302 -23.26 -13.47 13.80
C SER A 302 -22.43 -14.22 12.77
N VAL A 303 -21.11 -14.09 12.84
CA VAL A 303 -20.16 -14.80 11.97
C VAL A 303 -18.94 -15.17 12.80
N PRO A 304 -18.25 -16.28 12.50
CA PRO A 304 -16.97 -16.56 13.11
C PRO A 304 -16.00 -15.38 12.95
N ASP A 305 -15.17 -15.16 13.93
CA ASP A 305 -14.13 -14.13 13.83
C ASP A 305 -13.11 -14.48 12.74
N CYS A 306 -12.16 -13.61 12.48
CA CYS A 306 -11.20 -13.78 11.40
C CYS A 306 -9.80 -14.09 11.95
N ALA A 307 -9.21 -15.24 11.56
CA ALA A 307 -7.81 -15.52 11.76
C ALA A 307 -6.98 -14.68 10.78
N GLY A 308 -6.14 -13.77 11.30
CA GLY A 308 -5.24 -12.95 10.49
C GLY A 308 -3.86 -13.56 10.31
N ASP A 309 -3.35 -14.23 11.34
CA ASP A 309 -2.02 -14.83 11.35
C ASP A 309 -1.94 -15.91 12.43
N CYS A 310 -0.93 -16.78 12.32
CA CYS A 310 -0.57 -17.71 13.37
C CYS A 310 0.96 -17.80 13.51
N THR A 311 1.45 -18.29 14.65
CA THR A 311 2.87 -18.58 14.85
C THR A 311 3.06 -19.72 15.84
N VAL A 312 4.14 -20.47 15.65
CA VAL A 312 4.44 -21.66 16.43
C VAL A 312 5.45 -21.31 17.53
N GLY A 313 5.14 -21.75 18.74
CA GLY A 313 6.05 -21.79 19.89
C GLY A 313 6.38 -23.23 20.29
N ASP A 314 7.15 -23.42 21.37
CA ASP A 314 7.45 -24.73 21.91
C ASP A 314 6.20 -25.37 22.52
N GLY A 315 5.63 -26.36 21.88
CA GLY A 315 4.43 -27.05 22.29
C GLY A 315 3.14 -26.24 22.19
N VAL A 316 3.14 -25.10 21.50
CA VAL A 316 2.01 -24.17 21.46
C VAL A 316 1.85 -23.55 20.08
N LEU A 317 0.61 -23.39 19.66
CA LEU A 317 0.23 -22.55 18.52
C LEU A 317 -0.46 -21.27 19.04
N TYR A 318 -0.01 -20.13 18.57
CA TYR A 318 -0.63 -18.82 18.80
C TYR A 318 -1.36 -18.38 17.54
N VAL A 319 -2.59 -17.85 17.69
CA VAL A 319 -3.41 -17.37 16.56
C VAL A 319 -3.90 -15.97 16.87
N ALA A 320 -3.71 -15.05 15.92
CA ALA A 320 -4.28 -13.71 15.95
C ALA A 320 -5.69 -13.73 15.35
N ALA A 321 -6.71 -13.61 16.20
CA ALA A 321 -8.12 -13.65 15.81
C ALA A 321 -8.76 -12.29 16.13
N GLN A 322 -8.59 -11.36 15.25
CA GLN A 322 -9.08 -9.97 15.27
C GLN A 322 -9.78 -9.51 16.58
N LYS A 323 -11.10 -9.58 16.64
CA LYS A 323 -11.89 -9.11 17.80
C LYS A 323 -11.79 -10.05 18.99
N SER A 324 -11.65 -11.36 18.75
CA SER A 324 -11.44 -12.35 19.79
C SER A 324 -10.06 -12.26 20.44
N GLY A 325 -9.09 -11.70 19.73
CA GLY A 325 -7.77 -11.46 20.25
C GLY A 325 -6.78 -12.58 19.98
N LEU A 326 -5.86 -12.79 20.93
CA LEU A 326 -4.84 -13.83 20.87
C LEU A 326 -5.41 -15.14 21.41
N LEU A 327 -5.43 -16.18 20.56
CA LEU A 327 -5.81 -17.53 20.92
C LEU A 327 -4.55 -18.36 21.13
N VAL A 328 -4.59 -19.26 22.10
CA VAL A 328 -3.48 -20.15 22.47
C VAL A 328 -3.99 -21.59 22.55
N THR A 329 -3.29 -22.49 21.90
CA THR A 329 -3.58 -23.92 22.02
C THR A 329 -2.32 -24.73 22.28
N SER A 330 -2.38 -25.64 23.25
CA SER A 330 -1.32 -26.60 23.52
C SER A 330 -1.31 -27.69 22.47
N LEU A 331 -0.17 -27.90 21.83
CA LEU A 331 0.10 -29.01 20.90
C LEU A 331 1.43 -29.66 21.29
N PRO A 332 1.40 -30.60 22.25
CA PRO A 332 2.60 -31.26 22.76
C PRO A 332 3.44 -31.87 21.63
N GLY A 333 4.73 -31.61 21.63
CA GLY A 333 5.66 -32.05 20.60
C GLY A 333 5.85 -31.10 19.44
N LEU A 334 4.97 -30.08 19.29
CA LEU A 334 5.14 -29.03 18.29
C LEU A 334 6.40 -28.22 18.60
N LYS A 335 7.22 -27.99 17.58
CA LYS A 335 8.41 -27.13 17.67
C LYS A 335 8.47 -26.17 16.50
N PRO A 336 8.85 -24.92 16.73
CA PRO A 336 9.11 -24.00 15.63
C PRO A 336 10.31 -24.50 14.84
N ASN A 337 10.30 -24.25 13.54
CA ASN A 337 11.47 -24.51 12.71
C ASN A 337 12.62 -23.62 13.16
N PRO A 338 13.86 -24.13 13.19
CA PRO A 338 15.03 -23.30 13.41
C PRO A 338 15.16 -22.29 12.25
N PRO A 339 15.74 -21.11 12.49
CA PRO A 339 15.98 -20.15 11.41
C PRO A 339 16.91 -20.76 10.36
N GLU A 340 16.56 -20.63 9.08
CA GLU A 340 17.42 -21.03 7.98
C GLU A 340 18.51 -19.96 7.80
N SER A 341 19.77 -20.41 7.70
CA SER A 341 20.88 -19.52 7.30
C SER A 341 20.99 -19.52 5.79
N SER A 342 20.98 -18.33 5.17
CA SER A 342 21.26 -18.21 3.73
C SER A 342 22.67 -18.70 3.41
N LYS A 343 22.78 -19.60 2.44
CA LYS A 343 24.06 -20.12 1.95
C LYS A 343 24.64 -19.27 0.82
N VAL A 344 23.86 -18.29 0.34
CA VAL A 344 24.19 -17.51 -0.85
C VAL A 344 24.60 -16.09 -0.45
N PRO A 345 25.79 -15.63 -0.85
CA PRO A 345 26.20 -14.24 -0.64
C PRO A 345 25.23 -13.29 -1.34
N LEU A 346 24.80 -12.27 -0.62
CA LEU A 346 23.86 -11.28 -1.12
C LEU A 346 24.62 -9.99 -1.43
N HIS A 347 24.43 -9.47 -2.63
CA HIS A 347 25.02 -8.20 -3.05
C HIS A 347 24.09 -7.04 -2.67
N THR A 348 24.56 -6.19 -1.77
CA THR A 348 23.84 -4.98 -1.31
C THR A 348 24.26 -3.72 -2.06
N GLY A 349 25.02 -3.87 -3.15
CA GLY A 349 25.50 -2.74 -3.94
C GLY A 349 24.36 -1.88 -4.46
N ARG A 350 24.34 -0.59 -4.11
CA ARG A 350 23.40 0.38 -4.64
C ARG A 350 23.80 0.71 -6.07
N ARG A 351 22.97 0.34 -7.04
CA ARG A 351 23.10 0.90 -8.40
C ARG A 351 22.35 2.23 -8.45
N ALA A 352 23.00 3.26 -8.98
CA ALA A 352 22.27 4.47 -9.34
C ALA A 352 21.20 4.13 -10.39
N PRO A 353 20.01 4.73 -10.34
CA PRO A 353 19.04 4.58 -11.42
C PRO A 353 19.70 4.85 -12.77
N ALA A 354 19.37 4.05 -13.78
CA ALA A 354 19.91 4.20 -15.12
C ALA A 354 19.63 5.62 -15.64
N ALA A 355 20.58 6.17 -16.39
CA ALA A 355 20.36 7.43 -17.09
C ALA A 355 19.23 7.23 -18.12
N ILE A 356 18.34 8.21 -18.21
CA ILE A 356 17.23 8.22 -19.18
C ILE A 356 17.54 9.31 -20.19
N ASP A 357 17.54 8.93 -21.48
CA ASP A 357 17.80 9.89 -22.54
C ASP A 357 16.75 11.01 -22.51
N GLY A 358 17.22 12.25 -22.70
CA GLY A 358 16.38 13.45 -22.63
C GLY A 358 16.00 13.92 -21.23
N LEU A 359 16.44 13.24 -20.15
CA LEU A 359 16.18 13.64 -18.77
C LEU A 359 17.48 13.92 -18.00
N ALA A 360 17.44 14.97 -17.16
CA ALA A 360 18.44 15.21 -16.11
C ALA A 360 17.88 14.74 -14.77
N ARG A 361 18.69 14.08 -13.95
CA ARG A 361 18.28 13.58 -12.64
C ARG A 361 18.87 14.42 -11.51
N VAL A 362 18.04 14.69 -10.51
CA VAL A 362 18.43 15.33 -9.24
C VAL A 362 18.12 14.38 -8.08
N GLU A 363 19.09 14.14 -7.22
CA GLU A 363 18.92 13.30 -6.04
C GLU A 363 18.28 14.11 -4.90
N CYS A 364 17.22 13.58 -4.28
CA CYS A 364 16.42 14.29 -3.28
C CYS A 364 16.45 13.63 -1.88
N GLY A 365 17.19 12.55 -1.68
CA GLY A 365 17.33 11.89 -0.37
C GLY A 365 16.09 11.18 0.18
N GLY A 366 14.92 11.36 -0.45
CA GLY A 366 13.65 10.74 -0.08
C GLY A 366 12.79 10.45 -1.29
N GLN A 367 11.57 9.95 -1.05
CA GLN A 367 10.60 9.69 -2.11
C GLN A 367 9.98 11.00 -2.59
N VAL A 368 10.30 11.46 -3.79
CA VAL A 368 9.69 12.65 -4.40
C VAL A 368 8.27 12.33 -4.85
N ARG A 369 7.29 12.95 -4.19
CA ARG A 369 5.88 12.64 -4.43
C ARG A 369 5.17 13.69 -5.26
N ARG A 370 5.30 14.95 -4.87
CA ARG A 370 4.57 16.07 -5.48
C ARG A 370 5.45 17.28 -5.64
N LEU A 371 5.07 18.09 -6.61
CA LEU A 371 5.78 19.30 -6.98
C LEU A 371 4.81 20.48 -7.07
N ALA A 372 5.28 21.66 -6.70
CA ALA A 372 4.61 22.93 -6.95
C ALA A 372 5.63 23.97 -7.42
N LEU A 373 5.20 24.96 -8.21
CA LEU A 373 6.03 26.05 -8.72
C LEU A 373 5.48 27.40 -8.29
N ASP A 374 6.42 28.30 -7.97
CA ASP A 374 6.20 29.74 -7.89
C ASP A 374 7.29 30.43 -8.72
N GLY A 375 6.93 30.88 -9.92
CA GLY A 375 7.91 31.33 -10.92
C GLY A 375 8.91 30.23 -11.28
N ASP A 376 10.19 30.49 -11.00
CA ASP A 376 11.28 29.53 -11.20
C ASP A 376 11.65 28.76 -9.90
N THR A 377 10.91 28.97 -8.81
CA THR A 377 11.13 28.26 -7.55
C THR A 377 10.25 26.99 -7.49
N LEU A 378 10.91 25.85 -7.38
CA LEU A 378 10.28 24.53 -7.28
C LEU A 378 10.25 24.07 -5.81
N TYR A 379 9.08 23.68 -5.36
CA TYR A 379 8.84 23.05 -4.07
C TYR A 379 8.52 21.57 -4.29
N ALA A 380 9.31 20.70 -3.66
CA ALA A 380 9.17 19.27 -3.80
C ALA A 380 8.85 18.60 -2.46
N ALA A 381 7.72 17.93 -2.38
CA ALA A 381 7.35 17.06 -1.27
C ALA A 381 8.12 15.76 -1.36
N CYS A 382 9.09 15.55 -0.46
CA CYS A 382 10.06 14.46 -0.51
C CYS A 382 9.88 13.43 0.62
N SER A 383 8.65 13.14 1.01
CA SER A 383 8.31 12.23 2.12
C SER A 383 9.13 12.55 3.38
N HIS A 384 9.84 11.56 3.92
CA HIS A 384 10.65 11.71 5.14
C HIS A 384 11.88 12.63 4.99
N ALA A 385 12.26 12.99 3.76
CA ALA A 385 13.28 14.01 3.52
C ALA A 385 12.72 15.45 3.60
N GLY A 386 11.47 15.59 4.00
CA GLY A 386 10.81 16.86 4.21
C GLY A 386 10.39 17.55 2.90
N LEU A 387 10.32 18.85 2.93
CA LEU A 387 9.98 19.69 1.78
C LEU A 387 11.25 20.37 1.29
N GLN A 388 11.66 20.06 0.06
CA GLN A 388 12.86 20.62 -0.56
C GLN A 388 12.51 21.75 -1.51
N ILE A 389 13.36 22.78 -1.54
CA ILE A 389 13.19 23.99 -2.33
C ILE A 389 14.36 24.12 -3.30
N TRP A 390 14.03 24.28 -4.58
CA TRP A 390 14.97 24.33 -5.68
C TRP A 390 14.71 25.55 -6.56
N HIS A 391 15.72 26.03 -7.25
CA HIS A 391 15.60 27.04 -8.31
C HIS A 391 15.86 26.37 -9.66
N LEU A 392 14.94 26.55 -10.59
CA LEU A 392 15.03 26.05 -11.97
C LEU A 392 15.64 27.14 -12.86
N ASP A 393 16.88 26.94 -13.30
CA ASP A 393 17.60 27.84 -14.21
C ASP A 393 17.92 27.09 -15.51
N GLY A 394 17.03 27.16 -16.46
CA GLY A 394 17.14 26.36 -17.68
C GLY A 394 17.12 24.85 -17.36
N GLU A 395 18.20 24.14 -17.70
CA GLU A 395 18.39 22.71 -17.38
C GLU A 395 18.96 22.50 -15.97
N ASN A 396 19.43 23.55 -15.33
CA ASN A 396 20.07 23.44 -14.04
C ASN A 396 19.03 23.53 -12.93
N VAL A 397 19.14 22.60 -11.99
CA VAL A 397 18.32 22.57 -10.78
C VAL A 397 19.25 22.83 -9.60
N LYS A 398 19.11 24.02 -9.01
CA LYS A 398 19.98 24.45 -7.90
C LYS A 398 19.24 24.34 -6.57
N PRO A 399 19.80 23.69 -5.53
CA PRO A 399 19.16 23.64 -4.23
C PRO A 399 19.15 25.05 -3.60
N VAL A 400 18.00 25.44 -3.07
CA VAL A 400 17.81 26.69 -2.30
C VAL A 400 17.79 26.39 -0.82
N GLY A 401 17.08 25.31 -0.42
CA GLY A 401 17.00 24.92 0.97
C GLY A 401 16.01 23.78 1.21
N THR A 402 15.80 23.49 2.48
CA THR A 402 14.85 22.46 2.92
C THR A 402 14.03 23.02 4.08
N LEU A 403 12.72 22.89 4.02
CA LEU A 403 11.86 23.11 5.18
C LEU A 403 11.90 21.82 6.01
N PRO A 404 12.38 21.85 7.26
CA PRO A 404 12.64 20.68 8.07
C PRO A 404 11.35 20.11 8.71
N VAL A 405 10.37 19.79 7.87
CA VAL A 405 9.16 19.06 8.28
C VAL A 405 9.49 17.57 8.37
N ARG A 406 8.83 16.85 9.28
CA ARG A 406 9.07 15.43 9.50
C ARG A 406 8.78 14.59 8.26
N CYS A 407 7.77 14.98 7.50
CA CYS A 407 7.35 14.31 6.29
C CYS A 407 6.49 15.25 5.47
N SER A 408 6.66 15.26 4.14
CA SER A 408 5.81 16.00 3.22
C SER A 408 5.37 15.10 2.08
N TYR A 409 4.06 14.93 1.88
CA TYR A 409 3.48 14.07 0.85
C TYR A 409 2.94 14.83 -0.34
N ASP A 410 2.45 16.04 -0.09
CA ASP A 410 1.86 16.89 -1.12
C ASP A 410 2.13 18.34 -0.83
N VAL A 411 2.20 19.14 -1.89
CA VAL A 411 2.52 20.57 -1.83
C VAL A 411 1.74 21.33 -2.89
N ALA A 412 1.25 22.49 -2.52
CA ALA A 412 0.66 23.47 -3.43
C ALA A 412 1.20 24.87 -3.06
N VAL A 413 1.36 25.74 -4.08
CA VAL A 413 1.77 27.13 -3.87
C VAL A 413 0.76 28.05 -4.54
N ARG A 414 0.30 29.06 -3.80
CA ARG A 414 -0.60 30.09 -4.32
C ARG A 414 -0.56 31.35 -3.46
N ASP A 415 -0.57 32.51 -4.11
CA ASP A 415 -0.62 33.83 -3.46
C ASP A 415 0.45 34.02 -2.37
N GLY A 416 1.69 33.64 -2.67
CA GLY A 416 2.82 33.74 -1.74
C GLY A 416 2.72 32.85 -0.51
N LYS A 417 1.86 31.82 -0.57
CA LYS A 417 1.72 30.81 0.51
C LYS A 417 1.97 29.41 -0.02
N LEU A 418 2.58 28.59 0.82
CA LEU A 418 2.82 27.19 0.58
C LEU A 418 1.92 26.37 1.50
N TYR A 419 1.25 25.40 0.92
CA TYR A 419 0.37 24.44 1.60
C TYR A 419 1.00 23.07 1.49
N SER A 420 1.14 22.38 2.62
CA SER A 420 1.81 21.07 2.67
C SER A 420 1.00 20.05 3.45
N ALA A 421 0.83 18.85 2.87
CA ALA A 421 0.30 17.68 3.56
C ALA A 421 1.45 16.93 4.24
N GLU A 422 1.53 16.98 5.57
CA GLU A 422 2.68 16.56 6.36
C GLU A 422 2.44 15.28 7.17
N GLY A 423 1.69 14.37 6.61
CA GLY A 423 1.44 13.07 7.21
C GLY A 423 0.75 13.17 8.57
N LEU A 424 1.38 12.64 9.61
CA LEU A 424 0.88 12.68 10.99
C LEU A 424 0.82 14.10 11.58
N ASP A 425 1.56 15.03 11.01
CA ASP A 425 1.57 16.42 11.46
C ASP A 425 0.47 17.26 10.79
N GLY A 426 -0.31 16.66 9.88
CA GLY A 426 -1.52 17.25 9.34
C GLY A 426 -1.31 18.03 8.05
N VAL A 427 -2.04 19.12 7.88
CA VAL A 427 -1.89 20.07 6.77
C VAL A 427 -1.43 21.40 7.35
N ALA A 428 -0.32 21.92 6.83
CA ALA A 428 0.27 23.18 7.26
C ALA A 428 0.27 24.21 6.14
N VAL A 429 0.25 25.48 6.52
CA VAL A 429 0.34 26.63 5.60
C VAL A 429 1.51 27.50 6.03
N TYR A 430 2.35 27.89 5.08
CA TYR A 430 3.55 28.68 5.30
C TYR A 430 3.54 29.98 4.47
N ASP A 431 4.11 31.02 5.04
CA ASP A 431 4.38 32.29 4.36
C ASP A 431 5.69 32.20 3.57
N LEU A 432 5.64 32.47 2.28
CA LEU A 432 6.80 32.47 1.38
C LEU A 432 7.47 33.84 1.28
N ALA A 433 6.90 34.88 1.89
CA ALA A 433 7.53 36.21 1.92
C ALA A 433 8.83 36.25 2.74
N VAL A 434 9.06 35.22 3.57
CA VAL A 434 10.25 35.08 4.41
C VAL A 434 10.95 33.74 4.15
N PHE A 435 12.28 33.73 4.29
CA PHE A 435 13.06 32.48 4.16
C PHE A 435 13.87 32.23 5.44
N PRO A 436 13.84 31.02 6.04
CA PRO A 436 12.98 29.89 5.66
C PRO A 436 11.49 30.20 5.82
N PRO A 437 10.59 29.56 5.06
CA PRO A 437 9.15 29.79 5.15
C PRO A 437 8.61 29.63 6.57
N LYS A 438 7.77 30.60 7.00
CA LYS A 438 7.22 30.65 8.37
C LYS A 438 5.82 30.05 8.40
N GLU A 439 5.56 29.13 9.34
CA GLU A 439 4.23 28.55 9.54
C GLU A 439 3.20 29.63 9.95
N LEU A 440 2.10 29.71 9.20
CA LEU A 440 0.94 30.57 9.47
C LEU A 440 -0.14 29.84 10.24
N GLY A 441 -0.28 28.54 10.01
CA GLY A 441 -1.25 27.72 10.71
C GLY A 441 -1.22 26.26 10.27
N ARG A 442 -1.93 25.43 11.03
CA ARG A 442 -1.92 23.98 10.88
C ARG A 442 -3.25 23.36 11.28
N TYR A 443 -3.72 22.40 10.48
CA TYR A 443 -4.78 21.48 10.86
C TYR A 443 -4.21 20.10 11.13
N LYS A 444 -4.50 19.53 12.30
CA LYS A 444 -4.03 18.21 12.69
C LYS A 444 -5.17 17.34 13.22
N ARG A 445 -5.11 16.05 12.94
CA ARG A 445 -6.01 15.05 13.51
C ARG A 445 -5.20 13.85 13.99
N PRO A 446 -5.38 13.39 15.24
CA PRO A 446 -4.64 12.27 15.79
C PRO A 446 -4.77 11.01 14.91
N ASN A 447 -3.67 10.28 14.76
CA ASN A 447 -3.60 9.00 14.06
C ASN A 447 -4.12 9.04 12.60
N ARG A 448 -3.93 10.17 11.90
CA ARG A 448 -4.26 10.32 10.48
C ARG A 448 -3.06 10.84 9.71
N ILE A 449 -2.71 10.16 8.61
CA ILE A 449 -1.65 10.56 7.69
C ILE A 449 -2.28 11.33 6.54
N PHE A 450 -2.13 12.67 6.56
CA PHE A 450 -2.54 13.52 5.46
C PHE A 450 -1.56 13.37 4.29
N GLN A 451 -2.06 12.94 3.14
CA GLN A 451 -1.24 12.67 1.96
C GLN A 451 -1.62 13.55 0.77
N LEU A 452 -2.74 14.25 0.82
CA LEU A 452 -3.18 15.15 -0.23
C LEU A 452 -3.69 16.44 0.35
N CYS A 453 -3.39 17.53 -0.38
CA CYS A 453 -3.83 18.88 -0.11
C CYS A 453 -4.02 19.61 -1.44
N ARG A 454 -5.29 19.87 -1.85
CA ARG A 454 -5.62 20.60 -3.07
C ARG A 454 -6.47 21.81 -2.74
N LEU A 455 -6.21 22.91 -3.42
CA LEU A 455 -6.84 24.19 -3.13
C LEU A 455 -8.01 24.47 -4.09
N THR A 456 -9.05 25.11 -3.58
CA THR A 456 -10.04 25.81 -4.42
C THR A 456 -9.42 27.01 -5.08
N THR A 457 -10.02 27.50 -6.16
CA THR A 457 -9.51 28.64 -6.95
C THR A 457 -9.40 29.90 -6.11
N ASP A 458 -10.29 30.09 -5.15
CA ASP A 458 -10.33 31.23 -4.23
C ASP A 458 -9.49 31.03 -2.95
N ASN A 459 -8.77 29.91 -2.81
CA ASN A 459 -7.99 29.51 -1.63
C ASN A 459 -8.79 29.39 -0.31
N ARG A 460 -10.13 29.44 -0.37
CA ARG A 460 -10.96 29.38 0.83
C ARG A 460 -11.01 27.96 1.42
N PHE A 461 -10.94 26.96 0.57
CA PHE A 461 -11.00 25.57 1.00
C PHE A 461 -9.80 24.74 0.50
N SER A 462 -9.44 23.74 1.29
CA SER A 462 -8.53 22.68 0.87
C SER A 462 -9.23 21.31 0.95
N LEU A 463 -9.19 20.56 -0.14
CA LEU A 463 -9.61 19.16 -0.17
C LEU A 463 -8.44 18.28 0.24
N CYS A 464 -8.67 17.44 1.25
CA CYS A 464 -7.63 16.60 1.84
C CYS A 464 -8.05 15.13 1.90
N SER A 465 -7.09 14.23 1.78
CA SER A 465 -7.27 12.79 1.95
C SER A 465 -6.17 12.18 2.81
N CYS A 466 -6.56 11.15 3.57
CA CYS A 466 -5.66 10.33 4.39
C CYS A 466 -5.62 8.87 3.91
N ARG A 467 -6.08 8.56 2.69
CA ARG A 467 -6.28 7.17 2.18
C ARG A 467 -7.17 6.30 3.06
N ASP A 468 -8.04 6.90 3.83
CA ASP A 468 -8.98 6.21 4.74
C ASP A 468 -10.42 6.19 4.22
N GLY A 469 -10.62 6.48 2.93
CA GLY A 469 -11.94 6.55 2.29
C GLY A 469 -12.77 7.76 2.72
N ILE A 470 -12.15 8.77 3.34
CA ILE A 470 -12.83 9.98 3.79
C ILE A 470 -12.26 11.19 3.07
N LEU A 471 -13.11 11.86 2.28
CA LEU A 471 -12.84 13.21 1.81
C LEU A 471 -12.99 14.19 2.98
N ARG A 472 -12.00 15.05 3.18
CA ARG A 472 -12.05 16.14 4.14
C ARG A 472 -11.90 17.46 3.41
N ILE A 473 -12.72 18.43 3.75
CA ILE A 473 -12.63 19.79 3.23
C ILE A 473 -12.34 20.72 4.40
N LEU A 474 -11.19 21.35 4.36
CA LEU A 474 -10.72 22.29 5.38
C LEU A 474 -11.09 23.72 4.98
N ASP A 475 -11.57 24.50 5.93
CA ASP A 475 -11.77 25.95 5.80
C ASP A 475 -10.47 26.67 6.13
N LEU A 476 -9.94 27.39 5.16
CA LEU A 476 -8.69 28.14 5.22
C LEU A 476 -8.90 29.66 5.39
N THR A 477 -10.12 30.12 5.63
CA THR A 477 -10.45 31.55 5.74
C THR A 477 -9.68 32.21 6.88
N ASP A 478 -9.48 31.50 7.98
CA ASP A 478 -8.63 31.91 9.09
C ASP A 478 -7.49 30.89 9.24
N LEU A 479 -6.29 31.26 8.78
CA LEU A 479 -5.13 30.37 8.83
C LEU A 479 -4.64 30.11 10.26
N SER A 480 -4.92 31.01 11.20
CA SER A 480 -4.58 30.79 12.61
C SER A 480 -5.50 29.76 13.29
N ALA A 481 -6.64 29.47 12.69
CA ALA A 481 -7.67 28.57 13.21
C ALA A 481 -8.28 27.68 12.10
N ILE A 482 -7.44 26.98 11.34
CA ILE A 482 -7.86 26.06 10.27
C ILE A 482 -8.76 24.97 10.84
N ARG A 483 -9.94 24.77 10.25
CA ARG A 483 -10.96 23.86 10.75
C ARG A 483 -11.53 22.95 9.66
N LEU A 484 -12.08 21.80 10.08
CA LEU A 484 -12.82 20.90 9.22
C LEU A 484 -14.19 21.52 8.89
N ALA A 485 -14.41 21.89 7.63
CA ALA A 485 -15.68 22.43 7.15
C ALA A 485 -16.66 21.33 6.76
N TYR A 486 -16.15 20.24 6.17
CA TYR A 486 -16.97 19.12 5.69
C TYR A 486 -16.18 17.82 5.65
N HIS A 487 -16.86 16.69 5.81
CA HIS A 487 -16.28 15.38 5.52
C HIS A 487 -17.34 14.44 4.94
N HIS A 488 -16.90 13.55 4.04
CA HIS A 488 -17.76 12.54 3.44
C HIS A 488 -17.05 11.19 3.49
N LEU A 489 -17.71 10.22 4.15
CA LEU A 489 -17.25 8.83 4.18
C LEU A 489 -17.87 8.07 3.01
N HIS A 490 -17.04 7.46 2.20
CA HIS A 490 -17.46 6.53 1.18
C HIS A 490 -16.57 5.29 1.22
N GLY A 491 -17.12 4.10 1.06
CA GLY A 491 -16.45 2.82 1.29
C GLY A 491 -15.24 2.46 0.41
N GLY A 492 -14.73 3.38 -0.41
CA GLY A 492 -13.54 3.22 -1.22
C GLY A 492 -12.38 4.10 -0.75
N LEU A 493 -11.14 3.68 -1.00
CA LEU A 493 -9.95 4.49 -0.71
C LEU A 493 -9.86 5.66 -1.70
N LEU A 494 -9.59 6.86 -1.23
CA LEU A 494 -9.20 7.99 -2.07
C LEU A 494 -7.71 7.93 -2.33
N TYR A 495 -7.33 7.78 -3.59
CA TYR A 495 -5.94 7.80 -4.04
C TYR A 495 -5.51 9.21 -4.46
N GLY A 496 -4.21 9.37 -4.66
CA GLY A 496 -3.48 10.61 -4.83
C GLY A 496 -4.07 11.68 -5.75
N ASP A 497 -4.89 11.35 -6.74
CA ASP A 497 -5.40 12.28 -7.73
C ASP A 497 -6.90 12.18 -7.92
N SER A 498 -7.59 11.78 -6.87
CA SER A 498 -9.06 11.68 -6.85
C SER A 498 -9.77 13.02 -7.04
N PHE A 499 -9.08 14.15 -6.88
CA PHE A 499 -9.64 15.49 -7.09
C PHE A 499 -8.63 16.41 -7.76
N PRO A 500 -9.09 17.39 -8.60
CA PRO A 500 -8.24 18.30 -9.32
C PRO A 500 -7.66 19.37 -8.41
N GLU A 501 -6.70 20.10 -8.91
CA GLU A 501 -6.27 21.37 -8.32
C GLU A 501 -7.13 22.50 -8.88
N GLY A 502 -7.92 23.15 -8.02
CA GLY A 502 -8.90 24.19 -8.39
C GLY A 502 -10.33 23.67 -8.53
N ASP A 503 -11.21 24.57 -8.84
CA ASP A 503 -12.64 24.34 -9.04
C ASP A 503 -13.15 25.09 -10.27
N ARG A 504 -14.41 24.83 -10.64
CA ARG A 504 -15.14 25.62 -11.62
C ARG A 504 -16.39 26.21 -10.96
N ASN A 505 -16.38 27.54 -10.72
CA ASN A 505 -17.47 28.25 -10.05
C ASN A 505 -17.85 27.63 -8.68
N GLY A 506 -16.84 27.17 -7.93
CA GLY A 506 -17.03 26.50 -6.65
C GLY A 506 -17.42 25.03 -6.76
N LEU A 507 -17.57 24.46 -7.96
CA LEU A 507 -17.87 23.03 -8.14
C LEU A 507 -16.59 22.22 -8.37
N VAL A 508 -16.41 21.15 -7.57
CA VAL A 508 -15.26 20.26 -7.62
C VAL A 508 -15.70 18.80 -7.82
N PRO A 509 -15.23 18.14 -8.88
CA PRO A 509 -15.42 16.71 -9.05
C PRO A 509 -14.42 15.92 -8.22
N VAL A 510 -14.88 14.83 -7.62
CA VAL A 510 -14.05 13.86 -6.89
C VAL A 510 -14.27 12.47 -7.47
N ILE A 511 -13.17 11.84 -7.92
CA ILE A 511 -13.18 10.46 -8.38
C ILE A 511 -13.04 9.54 -7.18
N TRP A 512 -14.01 8.66 -7.01
CA TRP A 512 -13.95 7.56 -6.07
C TRP A 512 -13.55 6.29 -6.83
N PRO A 513 -12.34 5.78 -6.65
CA PRO A 513 -11.85 4.61 -7.37
C PRO A 513 -12.84 3.46 -7.28
N TYR A 514 -13.12 2.82 -8.42
CA TYR A 514 -14.09 1.73 -8.58
C TYR A 514 -15.57 2.09 -8.32
N CYS A 515 -15.87 3.33 -7.94
CA CYS A 515 -17.22 3.75 -7.55
C CYS A 515 -17.81 4.83 -8.45
N GLY A 516 -16.98 5.58 -9.18
CA GLY A 516 -17.44 6.65 -10.06
C GLY A 516 -17.16 8.06 -9.54
N LEU A 517 -17.93 9.04 -10.00
CA LEU A 517 -17.72 10.47 -9.80
C LEU A 517 -18.74 11.05 -8.83
N ALA A 518 -18.30 11.93 -7.94
CA ALA A 518 -19.16 12.75 -7.11
C ALA A 518 -18.76 14.22 -7.22
N TRP A 519 -19.73 15.13 -7.17
CA TRP A 519 -19.52 16.56 -7.27
C TRP A 519 -19.81 17.24 -5.93
N TYR A 520 -18.97 18.18 -5.56
CA TYR A 520 -19.10 18.98 -4.34
C TYR A 520 -19.23 20.45 -4.70
N ASP A 521 -20.19 21.13 -4.07
CA ASP A 521 -20.37 22.56 -4.17
C ASP A 521 -19.68 23.26 -2.98
N LEU A 522 -18.68 24.06 -3.29
CA LEU A 522 -17.86 24.84 -2.36
C LEU A 522 -18.08 26.36 -2.54
N SER A 523 -19.05 26.76 -3.36
CA SER A 523 -19.35 28.20 -3.60
C SER A 523 -19.91 28.89 -2.36
N GLY A 524 -20.67 28.16 -1.54
CA GLY A 524 -21.27 28.65 -0.31
C GLY A 524 -20.33 28.62 0.91
N PRO A 525 -20.80 29.13 2.07
CA PRO A 525 -19.99 29.14 3.30
C PRO A 525 -19.79 27.74 3.90
N ARG A 526 -20.58 26.78 3.48
CA ARG A 526 -20.49 25.36 3.91
C ARG A 526 -20.45 24.46 2.67
N PRO A 527 -19.38 23.67 2.50
CA PRO A 527 -19.32 22.66 1.46
C PRO A 527 -20.46 21.65 1.57
N LYS A 528 -20.97 21.19 0.44
CA LYS A 528 -22.02 20.16 0.38
C LYS A 528 -21.82 19.25 -0.82
N LEU A 529 -22.34 18.03 -0.73
CA LEU A 529 -22.47 17.14 -1.88
C LEU A 529 -23.51 17.75 -2.84
N PHE A 530 -23.10 18.01 -4.07
CA PHE A 530 -23.96 18.56 -5.12
C PHE A 530 -24.64 17.46 -5.91
N ARG A 531 -23.87 16.46 -6.38
CA ARG A 531 -24.35 15.35 -7.18
C ARG A 531 -23.51 14.10 -6.91
N ASP A 532 -24.15 12.95 -6.92
CA ASP A 532 -23.53 11.65 -6.68
C ASP A 532 -23.81 10.68 -7.84
N ASP A 533 -22.87 10.57 -8.78
CA ASP A 533 -22.97 9.72 -9.97
C ASP A 533 -22.26 8.37 -9.76
N ARG A 534 -21.91 8.01 -8.53
CA ARG A 534 -21.11 6.81 -8.21
C ARG A 534 -21.81 5.49 -8.52
N GLN A 535 -23.12 5.46 -8.61
CA GLN A 535 -23.90 4.26 -8.96
C GLN A 535 -23.97 4.03 -10.48
N GLU A 536 -23.82 5.08 -11.26
CA GLU A 536 -23.72 4.99 -12.69
C GLU A 536 -22.28 4.65 -13.03
N ARG A 537 -21.97 3.39 -13.35
CA ARG A 537 -20.63 2.84 -13.62
C ARG A 537 -19.90 3.50 -14.82
N SER A 538 -20.11 4.76 -15.06
CA SER A 538 -19.59 5.56 -16.17
C SER A 538 -18.09 5.88 -16.11
N GLY A 539 -17.39 5.46 -15.07
CA GLY A 539 -15.97 5.77 -14.90
C GLY A 539 -15.18 4.60 -14.33
N GLY A 540 -15.26 3.41 -14.93
CA GLY A 540 -14.44 2.28 -14.49
C GLY A 540 -12.96 2.65 -14.48
N GLN A 541 -12.30 2.56 -13.33
CA GLN A 541 -10.85 2.67 -13.13
C GLN A 541 -10.21 4.01 -13.56
N SER A 542 -10.82 5.16 -13.30
CA SER A 542 -10.10 6.42 -13.45
C SER A 542 -9.00 6.56 -12.39
N GLU A 543 -7.79 6.91 -12.81
CA GLU A 543 -6.62 7.04 -11.93
C GLU A 543 -6.38 8.48 -11.49
N GLY A 544 -7.02 9.46 -12.15
CA GLY A 544 -6.87 10.87 -11.78
C GLY A 544 -7.66 11.84 -12.64
N ILE A 545 -7.71 13.09 -12.16
CA ILE A 545 -8.42 14.20 -12.79
C ILE A 545 -7.55 15.46 -12.77
N THR A 546 -7.66 16.27 -13.80
CA THR A 546 -6.97 17.57 -13.92
C THR A 546 -7.89 18.63 -14.51
N CYS A 547 -7.65 19.91 -14.18
CA CYS A 547 -8.30 21.04 -14.84
C CYS A 547 -7.75 21.24 -16.24
N TRP A 548 -8.61 21.52 -17.23
CA TRP A 548 -8.22 21.81 -18.60
C TRP A 548 -9.30 22.60 -19.35
N ASN A 549 -8.90 23.67 -20.05
CA ASN A 549 -9.77 24.50 -20.90
C ASN A 549 -11.14 24.85 -20.28
N GLY A 550 -11.13 25.31 -19.03
CA GLY A 550 -12.34 25.69 -18.30
C GLY A 550 -13.24 24.53 -17.89
N GLY A 551 -12.77 23.28 -18.01
CA GLY A 551 -13.42 22.04 -17.58
C GLY A 551 -12.46 21.13 -16.86
N PHE A 552 -12.76 19.83 -16.86
CA PHE A 552 -11.94 18.81 -16.25
C PHE A 552 -11.67 17.67 -17.25
N LEU A 553 -10.45 17.12 -17.19
CA LEU A 553 -10.06 15.91 -17.88
C LEU A 553 -9.86 14.81 -16.85
N MET A 554 -10.39 13.64 -17.10
CA MET A 554 -10.07 12.41 -16.38
C MET A 554 -9.67 11.31 -17.36
N ASN A 555 -8.78 10.43 -16.96
CA ASN A 555 -8.51 9.20 -17.70
C ASN A 555 -9.50 8.11 -17.29
N GLY A 556 -9.81 7.21 -18.19
CA GLY A 556 -10.72 6.10 -17.98
C GLY A 556 -10.32 4.90 -18.80
N ARG A 557 -11.12 3.84 -18.68
CA ARG A 557 -10.90 2.55 -19.38
C ARG A 557 -10.87 2.67 -20.90
N ASP A 558 -11.64 3.62 -21.43
CA ASP A 558 -11.82 3.80 -22.87
C ASP A 558 -11.03 5.00 -23.43
N GLY A 559 -10.19 5.62 -22.62
CA GLY A 559 -9.36 6.76 -22.99
C GLY A 559 -9.47 7.94 -22.05
N CYS A 560 -9.09 9.13 -22.53
CA CYS A 560 -9.21 10.37 -21.79
C CYS A 560 -10.57 11.01 -22.03
N CYS A 561 -11.30 11.32 -20.97
CA CYS A 561 -12.64 11.92 -21.04
C CYS A 561 -12.62 13.35 -20.54
N ARG A 562 -13.26 14.25 -21.30
CA ARG A 562 -13.56 15.62 -20.86
C ARG A 562 -14.87 15.64 -20.09
N ILE A 563 -14.89 16.35 -18.97
CA ILE A 563 -16.11 16.62 -18.19
C ILE A 563 -16.38 18.12 -18.31
N PRO A 564 -17.15 18.59 -19.30
CA PRO A 564 -17.29 20.01 -19.59
C PRO A 564 -18.20 20.74 -18.62
N ASP A 565 -19.23 20.06 -18.09
CA ASP A 565 -20.26 20.67 -17.25
C ASP A 565 -20.66 19.73 -16.10
N PRO A 566 -20.70 20.24 -14.85
CA PRO A 566 -21.24 19.49 -13.71
C PRO A 566 -22.71 19.09 -13.87
N ALA A 567 -23.49 19.79 -14.71
CA ALA A 567 -24.87 19.43 -15.04
C ALA A 567 -24.96 18.46 -16.24
N GLY A 568 -23.86 18.23 -16.98
CA GLY A 568 -23.78 17.27 -18.07
C GLY A 568 -23.85 15.82 -17.57
N THR A 569 -24.51 14.95 -18.31
CA THR A 569 -24.79 13.57 -17.87
C THR A 569 -23.72 12.57 -18.25
N LEU A 570 -22.91 12.84 -19.28
CA LEU A 570 -21.85 11.94 -19.74
C LEU A 570 -20.58 12.72 -20.08
N PRO A 571 -19.39 12.19 -19.75
CA PRO A 571 -18.13 12.77 -20.19
C PRO A 571 -18.00 12.61 -21.72
N GLU A 572 -17.62 13.68 -22.40
CA GLU A 572 -17.25 13.63 -23.80
C GLU A 572 -15.93 12.90 -23.96
N LEU A 573 -15.93 11.83 -24.76
CA LEU A 573 -14.74 11.03 -24.99
C LEU A 573 -13.77 11.78 -25.89
N ILE A 574 -12.64 12.16 -25.36
CA ILE A 574 -11.49 12.61 -26.15
C ILE A 574 -10.66 11.38 -26.46
N CYS A 575 -10.75 10.89 -27.67
CA CYS A 575 -10.03 9.68 -28.06
C CYS A 575 -8.52 9.95 -28.18
N CYS A 576 -7.79 9.60 -27.13
CA CYS A 576 -6.37 9.35 -27.24
C CYS A 576 -6.21 7.87 -27.55
N ALA A 577 -6.00 7.56 -28.81
CA ALA A 577 -5.62 6.25 -29.39
C ALA A 577 -5.84 4.96 -28.60
N GLY A 578 -6.70 4.15 -29.13
CA GLY A 578 -6.61 2.68 -29.16
C GLY A 578 -6.32 1.92 -27.87
N GLY A 579 -6.94 2.25 -26.74
CA GLY A 579 -6.81 1.49 -25.51
C GLY A 579 -6.86 2.34 -24.26
N PRO A 580 -6.95 1.75 -23.07
CA PRO A 580 -6.97 2.48 -21.83
C PRO A 580 -5.66 3.24 -21.64
N ILE A 581 -5.72 4.57 -21.49
CA ILE A 581 -4.58 5.37 -21.08
C ILE A 581 -4.51 5.27 -19.56
N ARG A 582 -3.42 4.71 -19.06
CA ARG A 582 -3.14 4.62 -17.64
C ARG A 582 -2.35 5.83 -17.16
N GLY A 583 -2.54 6.16 -15.91
CA GLY A 583 -1.78 7.19 -15.21
C GLY A 583 -2.57 8.47 -14.94
N VAL A 584 -1.98 9.30 -14.10
CA VAL A 584 -2.56 10.56 -13.66
C VAL A 584 -2.38 11.61 -14.75
N PRO A 585 -3.45 12.25 -15.22
CA PRO A 585 -3.35 13.29 -16.23
C PRO A 585 -2.84 14.60 -15.65
N THR A 586 -1.99 15.29 -16.41
CA THR A 586 -1.57 16.67 -16.13
C THR A 586 -1.64 17.48 -17.42
N ALA A 587 -2.46 18.53 -17.42
CA ALA A 587 -2.58 19.42 -18.57
C ALA A 587 -1.41 20.41 -18.60
N GLY A 588 -0.79 20.55 -19.76
CA GLY A 588 0.13 21.61 -20.12
C GLY A 588 -0.52 22.59 -21.11
N THR A 589 0.26 23.56 -21.60
CA THR A 589 -0.22 24.53 -22.62
C THR A 589 -0.53 23.86 -23.95
N ASP A 590 0.29 22.88 -24.34
CA ASP A 590 0.31 22.33 -25.70
C ASP A 590 -0.15 20.86 -25.75
N GLY A 591 -0.54 20.28 -24.62
CA GLY A 591 -0.91 18.88 -24.55
C GLY A 591 -1.12 18.40 -23.14
N ILE A 592 -1.17 17.07 -23.01
CA ILE A 592 -1.42 16.41 -21.73
C ILE A 592 -0.37 15.31 -21.48
N ALA A 593 0.15 15.27 -20.27
CA ALA A 593 1.00 14.19 -19.81
C ALA A 593 0.21 13.23 -18.93
N PHE A 594 0.51 11.95 -19.03
CA PHE A 594 0.01 10.88 -18.17
C PHE A 594 1.17 10.24 -17.43
N SER A 595 1.11 10.23 -16.11
CA SER A 595 2.10 9.59 -15.24
C SER A 595 1.53 8.29 -14.70
N ASP A 596 1.94 7.16 -15.27
CA ASP A 596 1.55 5.84 -14.77
C ASP A 596 2.54 5.37 -13.70
N ARG A 597 2.14 5.53 -12.48
CA ARG A 597 2.92 5.16 -11.31
C ARG A 597 3.21 3.66 -11.24
N HIS A 598 2.29 2.84 -11.77
CA HIS A 598 2.43 1.38 -11.76
C HIS A 598 3.47 0.89 -12.78
N SER A 599 3.41 1.35 -14.03
CA SER A 599 4.37 0.95 -15.08
C SER A 599 5.65 1.77 -15.10
N GLY A 600 5.75 2.85 -14.33
CA GLY A 600 6.85 3.80 -14.38
C GLY A 600 6.86 4.68 -15.63
N LYS A 601 5.83 4.60 -16.46
CA LYS A 601 5.72 5.35 -17.73
C LYS A 601 5.21 6.76 -17.54
N ILE A 602 5.80 7.68 -18.32
CA ILE A 602 5.28 9.02 -18.55
C ILE A 602 5.10 9.18 -20.05
N SER A 603 3.90 9.56 -20.47
CA SER A 603 3.55 9.74 -21.87
C SER A 603 2.96 11.13 -22.08
N PHE A 604 3.52 11.90 -22.98
CA PHE A 604 3.01 13.23 -23.36
C PHE A 604 2.38 13.16 -24.74
N TYR A 605 1.15 13.65 -24.83
CA TYR A 605 0.38 13.76 -26.06
C TYR A 605 0.13 15.23 -26.37
N ARG A 606 0.54 15.67 -27.56
CA ARG A 606 0.23 17.00 -28.05
C ARG A 606 -1.18 17.01 -28.63
N PHE A 607 -1.91 18.05 -28.38
CA PHE A 607 -3.20 18.28 -29.00
C PHE A 607 -3.03 19.15 -30.24
N PRO A 608 -3.37 18.67 -31.45
CA PRO A 608 -3.37 19.47 -32.67
C PRO A 608 -4.50 20.53 -32.66
N ALA A 609 -5.56 20.24 -31.92
CA ALA A 609 -6.63 21.17 -31.55
C ALA A 609 -7.03 20.93 -30.09
N PRO A 610 -7.71 21.88 -29.41
CA PRO A 610 -8.06 21.74 -27.99
C PRO A 610 -8.87 20.48 -27.63
N GLU A 611 -9.51 19.86 -28.60
CA GLU A 611 -10.42 18.71 -28.39
C GLU A 611 -9.91 17.38 -28.94
N VAL A 612 -8.78 17.35 -29.64
CA VAL A 612 -8.28 16.12 -30.29
C VAL A 612 -6.84 15.85 -29.89
N ALA A 613 -6.63 14.74 -29.21
CA ALA A 613 -5.29 14.26 -28.89
C ALA A 613 -4.70 13.43 -30.03
N GLU A 614 -3.41 13.58 -30.29
CA GLU A 614 -2.67 12.69 -31.19
C GLU A 614 -2.64 11.26 -30.63
N ARG A 615 -2.65 10.29 -31.55
CA ARG A 615 -2.76 8.86 -31.21
C ARG A 615 -1.47 8.24 -30.68
N VAL A 616 -0.33 8.88 -30.87
CA VAL A 616 0.98 8.38 -30.44
C VAL A 616 1.59 9.42 -29.49
N PRO A 617 2.15 9.01 -28.35
CA PRO A 617 2.81 9.96 -27.49
C PRO A 617 3.99 10.61 -28.24
N GLU A 618 4.05 11.94 -28.20
CA GLU A 618 5.19 12.68 -28.76
C GLU A 618 6.46 12.44 -27.94
N ARG A 619 6.28 12.31 -26.63
CA ARG A 619 7.38 12.04 -25.69
C ARG A 619 6.97 10.93 -24.73
N CYS A 620 7.87 9.97 -24.53
CA CYS A 620 7.62 8.85 -23.62
C CYS A 620 8.90 8.51 -22.84
N TYR A 621 8.79 8.40 -21.53
CA TYR A 621 9.87 8.03 -20.63
C TYR A 621 9.46 6.85 -19.75
N CYS A 622 10.42 6.03 -19.34
CA CYS A 622 10.20 4.95 -18.39
C CYS A 622 11.17 5.12 -17.21
N LEU A 623 10.64 5.38 -16.03
CA LEU A 623 11.40 5.66 -14.82
C LEU A 623 11.58 4.43 -13.91
N LEU A 624 11.30 3.22 -14.39
CA LEU A 624 11.51 2.03 -13.57
C LEU A 624 12.95 1.95 -13.03
N PRO A 625 13.12 1.52 -11.76
CA PRO A 625 12.11 1.02 -10.82
C PRO A 625 11.29 2.10 -10.10
N GLY A 626 11.42 3.36 -10.48
CA GLY A 626 10.70 4.46 -9.86
C GLY A 626 9.18 4.35 -10.03
N ALA A 627 8.46 5.06 -9.17
CA ALA A 627 7.03 5.22 -9.21
C ALA A 627 6.73 6.71 -9.42
N PRO A 628 6.71 7.20 -10.68
CA PRO A 628 6.50 8.61 -10.98
C PRO A 628 5.09 9.03 -10.56
N ASP A 629 5.01 10.23 -10.03
CA ASP A 629 3.75 10.84 -9.67
C ASP A 629 3.37 11.95 -10.68
N ARG A 630 2.38 12.80 -10.38
CA ARG A 630 1.91 13.85 -11.27
C ARG A 630 3.06 14.75 -11.72
N VAL A 631 3.32 14.83 -13.03
CA VAL A 631 4.31 15.74 -13.59
C VAL A 631 3.88 17.20 -13.42
N LEU A 632 4.84 18.11 -13.56
CA LEU A 632 4.61 19.53 -13.57
C LEU A 632 5.26 20.11 -14.83
N PHE A 633 4.65 21.13 -15.43
CA PHE A 633 5.22 21.82 -16.58
C PHE A 633 5.87 23.14 -16.16
N HIS A 634 7.11 23.33 -16.57
CA HIS A 634 7.85 24.56 -16.43
C HIS A 634 8.44 25.00 -17.78
N ARG A 635 7.97 26.11 -18.33
CA ARG A 635 8.41 26.64 -19.64
C ARG A 635 8.37 25.57 -20.74
N GLY A 636 7.27 24.79 -20.83
CA GLY A 636 7.06 23.73 -21.83
C GLY A 636 7.80 22.42 -21.57
N ARG A 637 8.58 22.31 -20.49
CA ARG A 637 9.30 21.08 -20.10
C ARG A 637 8.60 20.37 -18.95
N MET A 638 8.69 19.07 -18.94
CA MET A 638 8.22 18.26 -17.82
C MET A 638 9.25 18.22 -16.69
N VAL A 639 8.78 18.48 -15.49
CA VAL A 639 9.47 18.25 -14.23
C VAL A 639 8.76 17.08 -13.55
N ILE A 640 9.48 16.00 -13.29
CA ILE A 640 8.89 14.69 -13.00
C ILE A 640 9.28 14.24 -11.58
N PRO A 641 8.33 14.06 -10.66
CA PRO A 641 8.60 13.44 -9.38
C PRO A 641 8.73 11.93 -9.58
N GLY A 642 9.96 11.41 -9.49
CA GLY A 642 10.28 10.01 -9.80
C GLY A 642 10.25 9.07 -8.60
N GLY A 643 9.56 9.42 -7.50
CA GLY A 643 9.54 8.63 -6.29
C GLY A 643 10.94 8.50 -5.67
N HIS A 644 11.34 7.30 -5.30
CA HIS A 644 12.68 7.03 -4.74
C HIS A 644 13.83 7.20 -5.74
N THR A 645 13.54 7.32 -7.05
CA THR A 645 14.59 7.59 -8.05
C THR A 645 14.99 9.06 -8.12
N GLY A 646 14.28 9.93 -7.41
CA GLY A 646 14.59 11.36 -7.32
C GLY A 646 13.71 12.22 -8.23
N LEU A 647 14.15 13.45 -8.44
CA LEU A 647 13.53 14.42 -9.34
C LEU A 647 14.16 14.32 -10.73
N TRP A 648 13.35 14.38 -11.78
CA TRP A 648 13.80 14.36 -13.17
C TRP A 648 13.29 15.59 -13.93
N VAL A 649 14.15 16.17 -14.74
CA VAL A 649 13.84 17.38 -15.52
C VAL A 649 14.17 17.13 -16.99
N GLU A 650 13.23 17.44 -17.88
CA GLU A 650 13.46 17.37 -19.32
C GLU A 650 14.57 18.32 -19.77
N ARG A 651 15.51 17.80 -20.59
CA ARG A 651 16.52 18.59 -21.28
C ARG A 651 15.93 19.23 -22.53
N PHE A 652 16.47 20.38 -22.93
CA PHE A 652 16.18 20.88 -24.26
C PHE A 652 16.72 19.89 -25.30
N ARG A 653 15.92 19.58 -26.29
CA ARG A 653 16.37 18.91 -27.50
C ARG A 653 16.96 19.92 -28.47
#